data_6c1306e7b22d15879bedc1b59a068118
#
_entry.id   6c1306e7b22d15879bedc1b59a068118
#
_cell.length_a   1.000
_cell.length_b   1.000
_cell.length_c   1.000
_cell.angle_alpha   90.00
_cell.angle_beta   90.00
_cell.angle_gamma   90.00
#
_symmetry.space_group_name_H-M   'P 1'
#
loop_
_entity.id
_entity.type
_entity.pdbx_description
1 polymer ?
#
loop_
_entity_poly.entity_id
_entity_poly.type
_entity_poly.pdbx_seq_one_letter_code
_entity_poly.pdbx_strand_id
1 'polypeptide(L)'
;MAQESDKLSPMLKQYLDIKQKYSDYILFFRLGDFYEMFFEDAENVSRELELALTSRAGSPMCGVPYHSCEIYIKKLIDKGFKVAICEQLTDPAASKGLVERDVIRLVTAGTVIESSMLSEDSNNYIACICLDEERKSAALVFADISTGEVHVFSKNGKDIEQDIISELSRFSPVEILINQAFLDLKEVHAFVRDRLKRCLCEMLDESSFDGSDMSVITDQFENGAELGISEMPLVRQALCAMFRYFGETQKATVKRFVSLTVHADGEFMGLNLTTRRNLELTETMRTKEKRGSLLWVLDKTVTSMGRRKLKTWLEQPLINPAEILKRHDAVEALTKDSALLYDICDALNGIYDLERLMTRIMYKSASPKDIYALGQTCARLPGLKQCISRVDSALFRKLNSEIDELNDVSSLVENAIVDDPPLTLKDGGVIKDGFNEEIDRLRKITGGGKDILTEIEERERAATGIRTLKVGYNRVFGYYIEVSKGQLDQVPAHYIRKQTLTTGERYITEELKKVESDILGANDKILALEQAIFGEVREFIGTRLEAVQAAAAAVAAVDVLCSYAQASIENGYVKPEMTLDSVIEIRGGRHPVIEKMLTDHPFTPNDTYLDTNSNRLMIITGPNMSGKSTFMRQTAIIVLMAQIGCFVPAEYAKIGVVDKIFTRVGASDDLTSGQSTFMVEMNEVAEILKNATKKSLVILDEIGRGTSTFDGISIAKAVAEYISGKAIGCKTLFATHYHELISMEKEYDGIRNFSVAAVKRGDELRFLHKICEGGTDDSYGIEVAKLAGLPQKVINRAKEELVELEKLGRTKLSETIEKTADHQFSFTAINEQNAIAKLRAADINTMSPMDALMFLKDIKDTL
;
A
#
# COMPACT_ATOMS: atom_id res chain seq x y z
N MET A 1 -10.48 -34.34 26.66
CA MET A 1 -11.29 -34.00 25.46
C MET A 1 -12.19 -35.12 24.90
N ALA A 2 -11.85 -36.40 24.96
CA ALA A 2 -12.69 -37.48 24.36
C ALA A 2 -13.92 -37.89 25.18
N GLN A 3 -14.03 -37.60 26.47
CA GLN A 3 -15.18 -37.97 27.33
C GLN A 3 -16.26 -36.91 27.52
N GLU A 4 -16.04 -35.66 27.01
CA GLU A 4 -17.02 -34.56 27.06
C GLU A 4 -17.86 -34.44 25.76
N SER A 5 -17.42 -35.03 24.65
CA SER A 5 -18.09 -34.92 23.36
C SER A 5 -19.46 -35.57 23.28
N ASP A 6 -19.77 -36.56 24.13
CA ASP A 6 -21.06 -37.28 24.12
C ASP A 6 -22.24 -36.48 24.67
N LYS A 7 -22.01 -35.39 25.39
CA LYS A 7 -23.05 -34.50 25.93
C LYS A 7 -23.39 -33.28 25.08
N LEU A 8 -22.64 -33.06 23.98
CA LEU A 8 -22.82 -31.91 23.15
C LEU A 8 -23.99 -32.09 22.17
N SER A 9 -24.68 -30.98 21.85
CA SER A 9 -25.73 -31.00 20.85
C SER A 9 -25.15 -31.32 19.46
N PRO A 10 -25.93 -31.92 18.52
CA PRO A 10 -25.44 -32.21 17.16
C PRO A 10 -24.84 -31.01 16.45
N MET A 11 -25.38 -29.81 16.67
CA MET A 11 -24.88 -28.55 16.10
C MET A 11 -23.48 -28.19 16.66
N LEU A 12 -23.26 -28.30 17.97
CA LEU A 12 -21.96 -28.06 18.57
C LEU A 12 -20.90 -29.10 18.15
N LYS A 13 -21.32 -30.34 17.89
CA LYS A 13 -20.41 -31.34 17.29
C LYS A 13 -19.99 -30.92 15.89
N GLN A 14 -20.94 -30.47 15.03
CA GLN A 14 -20.62 -29.95 13.71
C GLN A 14 -19.67 -28.74 13.76
N TYR A 15 -19.88 -27.82 14.74
CA TYR A 15 -18.97 -26.69 14.97
C TYR A 15 -17.54 -27.19 15.27
N LEU A 16 -17.38 -28.13 16.18
CA LEU A 16 -16.06 -28.65 16.57
C LEU A 16 -15.38 -29.42 15.43
N ASP A 17 -16.14 -30.20 14.64
CA ASP A 17 -15.61 -30.93 13.48
C ASP A 17 -15.07 -29.96 12.41
N ILE A 18 -15.77 -28.84 12.18
CA ILE A 18 -15.31 -27.80 11.28
C ILE A 18 -14.13 -27.04 11.90
N LYS A 19 -14.21 -26.64 13.18
CA LYS A 19 -13.13 -25.93 13.87
C LYS A 19 -11.82 -26.72 13.90
N GLN A 20 -11.87 -28.04 14.02
CA GLN A 20 -10.68 -28.88 13.96
C GLN A 20 -9.94 -28.79 12.62
N LYS A 21 -10.66 -28.60 11.51
CA LYS A 21 -10.06 -28.39 10.18
C LYS A 21 -9.47 -26.98 10.00
N TYR A 22 -9.97 -26.01 10.75
CA TYR A 22 -9.60 -24.59 10.67
C TYR A 22 -9.18 -24.07 12.05
N SER A 23 -8.27 -24.77 12.71
CA SER A 23 -7.85 -24.48 14.11
C SER A 23 -7.34 -23.06 14.29
N ASP A 24 -6.61 -22.53 13.31
CA ASP A 24 -5.96 -21.22 13.33
C ASP A 24 -6.87 -20.05 12.96
N TYR A 25 -8.11 -20.34 12.58
CA TYR A 25 -9.10 -19.36 12.17
C TYR A 25 -10.18 -19.18 13.23
N ILE A 26 -10.64 -17.97 13.46
CA ILE A 26 -11.88 -17.69 14.20
C ILE A 26 -13.05 -18.16 13.33
N LEU A 27 -13.85 -19.09 13.81
CA LEU A 27 -14.94 -19.67 13.05
C LEU A 27 -16.25 -18.87 13.23
N PHE A 28 -16.64 -18.14 12.19
CA PHE A 28 -17.92 -17.44 12.08
C PHE A 28 -18.99 -18.43 11.61
N PHE A 29 -19.68 -19.06 12.53
CA PHE A 29 -20.61 -20.16 12.27
C PHE A 29 -22.05 -19.65 12.13
N ARG A 30 -22.64 -19.77 10.95
CA ARG A 30 -23.97 -19.24 10.64
C ARG A 30 -25.08 -19.96 11.40
N LEU A 31 -25.86 -19.21 12.18
CA LEU A 31 -27.04 -19.66 12.89
C LEU A 31 -28.17 -18.62 12.77
N GLY A 32 -29.13 -18.86 11.83
CA GLY A 32 -30.17 -17.92 11.53
C GLY A 32 -29.62 -16.57 11.05
N ASP A 33 -29.93 -15.48 11.76
CA ASP A 33 -29.50 -14.13 11.41
C ASP A 33 -28.17 -13.71 12.02
N PHE A 34 -27.44 -14.65 12.68
CA PHE A 34 -26.18 -14.38 13.33
C PHE A 34 -25.07 -15.31 12.84
N TYR A 35 -23.83 -14.81 12.90
CA TYR A 35 -22.65 -15.65 13.02
C TYR A 35 -22.34 -15.79 14.50
N GLU A 36 -22.38 -17.02 15.00
CA GLU A 36 -22.09 -17.35 16.39
C GLU A 36 -20.72 -18.02 16.48
N MET A 37 -19.95 -17.61 17.46
CA MET A 37 -18.66 -18.21 17.84
C MET A 37 -18.82 -18.91 19.19
N PHE A 38 -18.12 -20.03 19.38
CA PHE A 38 -18.21 -20.83 20.59
C PHE A 38 -16.82 -21.09 21.20
N PHE A 39 -16.80 -21.49 22.45
CA PHE A 39 -15.59 -21.88 23.20
C PHE A 39 -14.53 -20.77 23.19
N GLU A 40 -13.29 -21.12 22.88
CA GLU A 40 -12.14 -20.21 22.83
C GLU A 40 -12.33 -19.06 21.84
N ASP A 41 -12.94 -19.34 20.67
CA ASP A 41 -13.25 -18.31 19.68
C ASP A 41 -14.18 -17.24 20.26
N ALA A 42 -15.20 -17.67 21.05
CA ALA A 42 -16.13 -16.74 21.68
C ALA A 42 -15.45 -15.87 22.75
N GLU A 43 -14.56 -16.44 23.54
CA GLU A 43 -13.81 -15.71 24.57
C GLU A 43 -12.86 -14.69 23.93
N ASN A 44 -12.13 -15.10 22.90
CA ASN A 44 -11.21 -14.24 22.15
C ASN A 44 -11.97 -13.09 21.47
N VAL A 45 -13.01 -13.40 20.70
CA VAL A 45 -13.80 -12.38 19.98
C VAL A 45 -14.52 -11.44 20.93
N SER A 46 -15.12 -11.96 22.02
CA SER A 46 -15.76 -11.13 23.05
C SER A 46 -14.79 -10.11 23.65
N ARG A 47 -13.57 -10.54 23.98
CA ARG A 47 -12.52 -9.66 24.52
C ARG A 47 -12.02 -8.64 23.51
N GLU A 48 -11.74 -9.10 22.28
CA GLU A 48 -11.12 -8.25 21.24
C GLU A 48 -12.10 -7.23 20.64
N LEU A 49 -13.38 -7.57 20.57
CA LEU A 49 -14.42 -6.72 19.97
C LEU A 49 -15.36 -6.08 21.01
N GLU A 50 -15.11 -6.32 22.32
CA GLU A 50 -15.94 -5.82 23.42
C GLU A 50 -17.41 -6.28 23.29
N LEU A 51 -17.62 -7.52 22.82
CA LEU A 51 -18.96 -8.10 22.68
C LEU A 51 -19.39 -8.83 23.96
N ALA A 52 -20.70 -8.90 24.19
CA ALA A 52 -21.25 -9.65 25.32
C ALA A 52 -20.95 -11.13 25.17
N LEU A 53 -20.22 -11.71 26.14
CA LEU A 53 -20.05 -13.14 26.26
C LEU A 53 -21.28 -13.74 26.94
N THR A 54 -21.94 -14.65 26.24
CA THR A 54 -23.13 -15.36 26.71
C THR A 54 -22.86 -16.86 26.79
N SER A 55 -23.87 -17.67 27.06
CA SER A 55 -23.75 -19.12 27.11
C SER A 55 -24.89 -19.77 26.33
N ARG A 56 -24.56 -20.81 25.54
CA ARG A 56 -25.53 -21.65 24.87
C ARG A 56 -25.22 -23.12 25.17
N ALA A 57 -26.21 -23.83 25.72
CA ALA A 57 -26.04 -25.23 26.16
C ALA A 57 -24.85 -25.45 27.10
N GLY A 58 -24.52 -24.44 27.93
CA GLY A 58 -23.40 -24.54 28.88
C GLY A 58 -22.03 -24.15 28.30
N SER A 59 -21.92 -23.85 26.99
CA SER A 59 -20.67 -23.44 26.36
C SER A 59 -20.63 -21.91 26.17
N PRO A 60 -19.46 -21.25 26.35
CA PRO A 60 -19.29 -19.84 26.06
C PRO A 60 -19.66 -19.54 24.60
N MET A 61 -20.37 -18.43 24.36
CA MET A 61 -20.82 -18.04 23.04
C MET A 61 -20.90 -16.51 22.94
N CYS A 62 -20.48 -15.97 21.82
CA CYS A 62 -20.78 -14.63 21.37
C CYS A 62 -21.24 -14.66 19.92
N GLY A 63 -21.89 -13.58 19.44
CA GLY A 63 -22.37 -13.57 18.07
C GLY A 63 -22.51 -12.16 17.53
N VAL A 64 -22.42 -12.05 16.19
CA VAL A 64 -22.58 -10.81 15.44
C VAL A 64 -23.68 -10.99 14.38
N PRO A 65 -24.47 -9.95 14.06
CA PRO A 65 -25.45 -10.03 12.99
C PRO A 65 -24.76 -10.28 11.64
N TYR A 66 -25.27 -11.22 10.83
CA TYR A 66 -24.61 -11.58 9.57
C TYR A 66 -24.52 -10.43 8.58
N HIS A 67 -25.51 -9.57 8.53
CA HIS A 67 -25.57 -8.43 7.61
C HIS A 67 -24.56 -7.32 7.94
N SER A 68 -23.97 -7.33 9.12
CA SER A 68 -22.97 -6.35 9.56
C SER A 68 -21.63 -7.01 9.95
N CYS A 69 -21.42 -8.27 9.58
CA CYS A 69 -20.24 -9.04 9.97
C CYS A 69 -18.92 -8.44 9.46
N GLU A 70 -18.93 -7.76 8.30
CA GLU A 70 -17.73 -7.16 7.71
C GLU A 70 -17.01 -6.20 8.66
N ILE A 71 -17.75 -5.39 9.42
CA ILE A 71 -17.16 -4.44 10.38
C ILE A 71 -16.39 -5.19 11.49
N TYR A 72 -16.93 -6.32 11.93
CA TYR A 72 -16.32 -7.15 12.98
C TYR A 72 -15.14 -7.95 12.44
N ILE A 73 -15.27 -8.51 11.23
CA ILE A 73 -14.19 -9.21 10.54
C ILE A 73 -13.01 -8.25 10.33
N LYS A 74 -13.24 -7.03 9.82
CA LYS A 74 -12.20 -6.01 9.66
C LYS A 74 -11.42 -5.79 10.96
N LYS A 75 -12.12 -5.60 12.08
CA LYS A 75 -11.48 -5.36 13.38
C LYS A 75 -10.62 -6.55 13.84
N LEU A 76 -11.04 -7.79 13.54
CA LEU A 76 -10.27 -8.99 13.84
C LEU A 76 -9.03 -9.10 12.95
N ILE A 77 -9.20 -8.88 11.64
CA ILE A 77 -8.09 -8.86 10.68
C ILE A 77 -7.07 -7.79 11.04
N ASP A 78 -7.51 -6.57 11.38
CA ASP A 78 -6.62 -5.47 11.82
C ASP A 78 -5.81 -5.82 13.08
N LYS A 79 -6.28 -6.78 13.87
CA LYS A 79 -5.60 -7.33 15.07
C LYS A 79 -4.79 -8.59 14.80
N GLY A 80 -4.71 -9.04 13.52
CA GLY A 80 -3.92 -10.19 13.10
C GLY A 80 -4.62 -11.54 13.20
N PHE A 81 -5.94 -11.58 13.43
CA PHE A 81 -6.70 -12.82 13.41
C PHE A 81 -7.10 -13.19 11.97
N LYS A 82 -7.23 -14.49 11.71
CA LYS A 82 -7.80 -15.05 10.50
C LYS A 82 -9.24 -15.49 10.78
N VAL A 83 -10.15 -15.36 9.80
CA VAL A 83 -11.58 -15.68 9.98
C VAL A 83 -12.04 -16.70 8.95
N ALA A 84 -12.72 -17.76 9.39
CA ALA A 84 -13.38 -18.74 8.55
C ALA A 84 -14.89 -18.48 8.53
N ILE A 85 -15.46 -18.19 7.37
CA ILE A 85 -16.88 -17.92 7.18
C ILE A 85 -17.57 -19.25 6.86
N CYS A 86 -18.41 -19.73 7.77
CA CYS A 86 -19.16 -20.95 7.65
C CYS A 86 -20.65 -20.65 7.43
N GLU A 87 -21.16 -21.04 6.24
CA GLU A 87 -22.55 -20.82 5.82
C GLU A 87 -23.39 -22.09 5.83
N GLN A 88 -24.72 -21.88 5.85
CA GLN A 88 -25.71 -22.95 5.71
C GLN A 88 -25.83 -23.31 4.22
N LEU A 89 -25.53 -24.55 3.86
CA LEU A 89 -25.62 -25.06 2.48
C LEU A 89 -27.03 -25.53 2.11
N THR A 90 -27.83 -25.91 3.12
CA THR A 90 -29.20 -26.37 2.92
C THR A 90 -30.19 -25.39 3.54
N ASP A 91 -31.34 -25.21 2.86
CA ASP A 91 -32.42 -24.36 3.37
C ASP A 91 -32.98 -24.95 4.71
N PRO A 92 -32.96 -24.19 5.82
CA PRO A 92 -33.51 -24.62 7.08
C PRO A 92 -34.99 -25.02 7.01
N ALA A 93 -35.76 -24.41 6.09
CA ALA A 93 -37.19 -24.70 5.90
C ALA A 93 -37.42 -26.05 5.17
N ALA A 94 -36.46 -26.49 4.34
CA ALA A 94 -36.56 -27.71 3.57
C ALA A 94 -35.92 -28.94 4.24
N SER A 95 -35.06 -28.73 5.28
CA SER A 95 -34.33 -29.81 5.92
C SER A 95 -35.08 -30.41 7.09
N LYS A 96 -35.35 -31.72 7.08
CA LYS A 96 -35.94 -32.48 8.20
C LYS A 96 -34.92 -32.89 9.28
N GLY A 97 -33.80 -32.21 9.42
CA GLY A 97 -32.71 -32.58 10.34
C GLY A 97 -31.74 -31.48 10.61
N LEU A 98 -30.48 -31.83 10.90
CA LEU A 98 -29.39 -30.87 11.09
C LEU A 98 -29.07 -30.19 9.76
N VAL A 99 -29.11 -28.87 9.71
CA VAL A 99 -28.73 -28.07 8.56
C VAL A 99 -27.23 -28.27 8.27
N GLU A 100 -26.91 -28.66 7.03
CA GLU A 100 -25.53 -28.83 6.61
C GLU A 100 -24.83 -27.46 6.48
N ARG A 101 -23.62 -27.39 7.01
CA ARG A 101 -22.79 -26.18 6.98
C ARG A 101 -21.38 -26.54 6.58
N ASP A 102 -20.77 -25.65 5.81
CA ASP A 102 -19.33 -25.74 5.52
C ASP A 102 -18.72 -24.34 5.41
N VAL A 103 -17.39 -24.29 5.50
CA VAL A 103 -16.64 -23.05 5.29
C VAL A 103 -16.61 -22.73 3.81
N ILE A 104 -17.21 -21.61 3.46
CA ILE A 104 -17.30 -21.13 2.08
C ILE A 104 -16.15 -20.20 1.72
N ARG A 105 -15.48 -19.61 2.72
CA ARG A 105 -14.39 -18.66 2.52
C ARG A 105 -13.54 -18.52 3.76
N LEU A 106 -12.24 -18.34 3.56
CA LEU A 106 -11.26 -17.93 4.57
C LEU A 106 -10.86 -16.47 4.30
N VAL A 107 -10.89 -15.64 5.32
CA VAL A 107 -10.51 -14.23 5.25
C VAL A 107 -9.25 -14.01 6.05
N THR A 108 -8.20 -13.55 5.37
CA THR A 108 -6.92 -13.15 5.94
C THR A 108 -6.62 -11.70 5.57
N ALA A 109 -5.58 -11.11 6.10
CA ALA A 109 -5.22 -9.73 5.79
C ALA A 109 -5.02 -9.48 4.28
N GLY A 110 -4.38 -10.41 3.56
CA GLY A 110 -4.09 -10.31 2.13
C GLY A 110 -5.24 -10.76 1.21
N THR A 111 -6.27 -11.42 1.76
CA THR A 111 -7.36 -12.00 0.93
C THR A 111 -8.70 -11.24 1.04
N VAL A 112 -8.68 -10.05 1.62
CA VAL A 112 -9.83 -9.14 1.72
C VAL A 112 -10.19 -8.56 0.34
N ILE A 113 -11.49 -8.59 -0.01
CA ILE A 113 -12.04 -8.03 -1.26
C ILE A 113 -13.14 -6.99 -1.03
N GLU A 114 -13.69 -6.91 0.18
CA GLU A 114 -14.75 -5.99 0.54
C GLU A 114 -14.23 -4.55 0.64
N SER A 115 -14.89 -3.62 -0.06
CA SER A 115 -14.47 -2.19 -0.08
C SER A 115 -14.51 -1.55 1.31
N SER A 116 -15.43 -1.99 2.18
CA SER A 116 -15.54 -1.51 3.57
C SER A 116 -14.30 -1.84 4.42
N MET A 117 -13.54 -2.86 4.02
CA MET A 117 -12.34 -3.31 4.73
C MET A 117 -11.04 -2.76 4.12
N LEU A 118 -11.05 -2.35 2.85
CA LEU A 118 -9.90 -1.88 2.10
C LEU A 118 -9.73 -0.36 2.19
N SER A 119 -8.48 0.11 2.10
CA SER A 119 -8.18 1.54 1.91
C SER A 119 -8.41 1.93 0.45
N GLU A 120 -9.02 3.10 0.20
CA GLU A 120 -9.20 3.62 -1.16
C GLU A 120 -7.87 4.04 -1.81
N ASP A 121 -6.92 4.50 -1.01
CA ASP A 121 -5.67 5.13 -1.45
C ASP A 121 -4.51 4.15 -1.60
N SER A 122 -4.70 2.86 -1.27
CA SER A 122 -3.61 1.87 -1.30
C SER A 122 -4.08 0.51 -1.78
N ASN A 123 -3.14 -0.21 -2.39
CA ASN A 123 -3.28 -1.63 -2.70
C ASN A 123 -3.18 -2.48 -1.43
N ASN A 124 -3.73 -3.68 -1.50
CA ASN A 124 -3.72 -4.67 -0.41
C ASN A 124 -2.88 -5.88 -0.82
N TYR A 125 -1.55 -5.69 -0.88
CA TYR A 125 -0.66 -6.72 -1.39
C TYR A 125 -0.47 -7.87 -0.40
N ILE A 126 -0.50 -9.09 -0.95
CA ILE A 126 0.06 -10.29 -0.37
C ILE A 126 1.36 -10.61 -1.12
N ALA A 127 2.39 -11.02 -0.41
CA ALA A 127 3.65 -11.44 -0.99
C ALA A 127 3.82 -12.96 -0.90
N CYS A 128 4.43 -13.59 -1.91
CA CYS A 128 4.98 -14.93 -1.80
C CYS A 128 6.47 -14.88 -2.11
N ILE A 129 7.28 -15.37 -1.18
CA ILE A 129 8.74 -15.35 -1.30
C ILE A 129 9.24 -16.79 -1.31
N CYS A 130 9.85 -17.19 -2.41
CA CYS A 130 10.46 -18.49 -2.61
C CYS A 130 11.96 -18.33 -2.80
N LEU A 131 12.76 -18.92 -1.91
CA LEU A 131 14.22 -18.97 -2.01
C LEU A 131 14.68 -20.35 -2.46
N ASP A 132 15.83 -20.38 -3.13
CA ASP A 132 16.57 -21.61 -3.37
C ASP A 132 17.21 -22.12 -2.05
N GLU A 133 17.58 -23.40 -2.03
CA GLU A 133 18.22 -24.01 -0.84
C GLU A 133 19.57 -23.34 -0.49
N GLU A 134 20.29 -22.83 -1.49
CA GLU A 134 21.57 -22.13 -1.30
C GLU A 134 21.40 -20.66 -0.90
N ARG A 135 20.17 -20.13 -0.94
CA ARG A 135 19.81 -18.72 -0.63
C ARG A 135 20.58 -17.70 -1.48
N LYS A 136 20.85 -18.06 -2.71
CA LYS A 136 21.53 -17.20 -3.70
C LYS A 136 20.55 -16.60 -4.69
N SER A 137 19.33 -17.16 -4.76
CA SER A 137 18.28 -16.74 -5.66
C SER A 137 16.95 -16.69 -4.93
N ALA A 138 16.15 -15.68 -5.22
CA ALA A 138 14.79 -15.54 -4.71
C ALA A 138 13.82 -15.13 -5.82
N ALA A 139 12.62 -15.69 -5.76
CA ALA A 139 11.46 -15.16 -6.47
C ALA A 139 10.55 -14.46 -5.46
N LEU A 140 10.16 -13.25 -5.80
CA LEU A 140 9.18 -12.47 -5.04
C LEU A 140 7.97 -12.22 -5.94
N VAL A 141 6.82 -12.62 -5.46
CA VAL A 141 5.53 -12.39 -6.14
C VAL A 141 4.68 -11.54 -5.21
N PHE A 142 4.19 -10.42 -5.70
CA PHE A 142 3.22 -9.56 -5.00
C PHE A 142 1.92 -9.56 -5.77
N ALA A 143 0.82 -9.84 -5.11
CA ALA A 143 -0.50 -9.83 -5.71
C ALA A 143 -1.49 -9.03 -4.86
N ASP A 144 -2.36 -8.29 -5.52
CA ASP A 144 -3.53 -7.68 -4.89
C ASP A 144 -4.79 -8.33 -5.46
N ILE A 145 -5.44 -9.15 -4.63
CA ILE A 145 -6.68 -9.83 -5.02
C ILE A 145 -7.78 -8.82 -5.38
N SER A 146 -7.79 -7.66 -4.72
CA SER A 146 -8.86 -6.68 -4.89
C SER A 146 -8.80 -5.93 -6.22
N THR A 147 -7.61 -5.84 -6.86
CA THR A 147 -7.39 -5.19 -8.16
C THR A 147 -7.09 -6.18 -9.28
N GLY A 148 -6.65 -7.39 -8.93
CA GLY A 148 -6.25 -8.42 -9.91
C GLY A 148 -4.86 -8.23 -10.50
N GLU A 149 -3.99 -7.42 -9.86
CA GLU A 149 -2.61 -7.19 -10.27
C GLU A 149 -1.66 -8.22 -9.67
N VAL A 150 -0.68 -8.68 -10.44
CA VAL A 150 0.42 -9.53 -9.98
C VAL A 150 1.75 -8.98 -10.48
N HIS A 151 2.70 -8.77 -9.57
CA HIS A 151 4.05 -8.31 -9.85
C HIS A 151 5.06 -9.38 -9.45
N VAL A 152 6.02 -9.65 -10.33
CA VAL A 152 7.01 -10.71 -10.16
C VAL A 152 8.42 -10.15 -10.28
N PHE A 153 9.27 -10.52 -9.35
CA PHE A 153 10.69 -10.18 -9.32
C PHE A 153 11.52 -11.45 -9.17
N SER A 154 12.61 -11.55 -9.92
CA SER A 154 13.65 -12.56 -9.73
C SER A 154 14.92 -11.86 -9.27
N LYS A 155 15.45 -12.23 -8.12
CA LYS A 155 16.66 -11.65 -7.52
C LYS A 155 17.73 -12.70 -7.37
N ASN A 156 18.96 -12.35 -7.73
CA ASN A 156 20.11 -13.24 -7.66
C ASN A 156 21.32 -12.48 -7.12
N GLY A 157 22.06 -13.06 -6.20
CA GLY A 157 23.30 -12.44 -5.74
C GLY A 157 23.59 -12.64 -4.25
N LYS A 158 24.62 -11.91 -3.77
CA LYS A 158 25.08 -11.99 -2.38
C LYS A 158 24.26 -11.12 -1.43
N ASP A 159 23.54 -10.13 -1.97
CA ASP A 159 22.81 -9.11 -1.19
C ASP A 159 21.29 -9.35 -1.20
N ILE A 160 20.91 -10.62 -1.33
CA ILE A 160 19.52 -11.05 -1.52
C ILE A 160 18.59 -10.58 -0.41
N GLU A 161 19.05 -10.52 0.85
CA GLU A 161 18.26 -10.01 1.97
C GLU A 161 17.91 -8.52 1.79
N GLN A 162 18.86 -7.72 1.31
CA GLN A 162 18.61 -6.29 1.06
C GLN A 162 17.68 -6.08 -0.14
N ASP A 163 17.80 -6.89 -1.19
CA ASP A 163 16.90 -6.86 -2.33
C ASP A 163 15.46 -7.22 -1.91
N ILE A 164 15.30 -8.27 -1.09
CA ILE A 164 14.00 -8.65 -0.51
C ILE A 164 13.44 -7.52 0.34
N ILE A 165 14.23 -6.94 1.24
CA ILE A 165 13.81 -5.81 2.11
C ILE A 165 13.38 -4.61 1.25
N SER A 166 14.09 -4.32 0.17
CA SER A 166 13.75 -3.22 -0.73
C SER A 166 12.37 -3.39 -1.36
N GLU A 167 12.08 -4.60 -1.90
CA GLU A 167 10.78 -4.88 -2.51
C GLU A 167 9.66 -4.99 -1.46
N LEU A 168 9.90 -5.62 -0.31
CA LEU A 168 8.94 -5.63 0.81
C LEU A 168 8.60 -4.22 1.30
N SER A 169 9.59 -3.35 1.35
CA SER A 169 9.37 -1.94 1.70
C SER A 169 8.53 -1.21 0.65
N ARG A 170 8.73 -1.54 -0.64
CA ARG A 170 8.05 -0.91 -1.77
C ARG A 170 6.58 -1.29 -1.83
N PHE A 171 6.27 -2.59 -1.72
CA PHE A 171 4.91 -3.09 -1.80
C PHE A 171 4.17 -3.06 -0.46
N SER A 172 4.91 -3.04 0.66
CA SER A 172 4.38 -3.02 2.03
C SER A 172 3.24 -4.05 2.22
N PRO A 173 3.50 -5.35 1.96
CA PRO A 173 2.46 -6.35 1.99
C PRO A 173 1.87 -6.49 3.38
N VAL A 174 0.59 -6.83 3.44
CA VAL A 174 -0.13 -7.11 4.70
C VAL A 174 -0.02 -8.58 5.11
N GLU A 175 0.43 -9.43 4.18
CA GLU A 175 0.62 -10.86 4.39
C GLU A 175 1.78 -11.35 3.53
N ILE A 176 2.60 -12.27 4.07
CA ILE A 176 3.75 -12.86 3.39
C ILE A 176 3.68 -14.38 3.52
N LEU A 177 3.69 -15.06 2.37
CA LEU A 177 3.80 -16.51 2.27
C LEU A 177 5.26 -16.87 2.02
N ILE A 178 5.79 -17.84 2.76
CA ILE A 178 7.21 -18.19 2.72
C ILE A 178 7.43 -19.69 2.62
N ASN A 179 8.56 -20.08 2.00
CA ASN A 179 9.10 -21.44 2.09
C ASN A 179 10.08 -21.58 3.27
N GLN A 180 10.51 -22.81 3.58
CA GLN A 180 11.37 -23.10 4.72
C GLN A 180 12.72 -22.35 4.66
N ALA A 181 13.29 -22.16 3.48
CA ALA A 181 14.58 -21.49 3.30
C ALA A 181 14.56 -20.01 3.78
N PHE A 182 13.40 -19.38 3.82
CA PHE A 182 13.24 -18.00 4.31
C PHE A 182 13.57 -17.84 5.80
N LEU A 183 13.39 -18.89 6.62
CA LEU A 183 13.54 -18.81 8.08
C LEU A 183 14.94 -18.39 8.53
N ASP A 184 15.94 -18.56 7.71
CA ASP A 184 17.34 -18.24 8.02
C ASP A 184 17.73 -16.79 7.68
N LEU A 185 16.85 -16.02 7.04
CA LEU A 185 17.07 -14.62 6.64
C LEU A 185 16.85 -13.67 7.83
N LYS A 186 17.88 -13.46 8.64
CA LYS A 186 17.78 -12.72 9.91
C LYS A 186 17.44 -11.25 9.72
N GLU A 187 17.98 -10.59 8.69
CA GLU A 187 17.73 -9.17 8.43
C GLU A 187 16.32 -8.94 7.92
N VAL A 188 15.82 -9.83 7.06
CA VAL A 188 14.44 -9.78 6.56
C VAL A 188 13.43 -10.00 7.69
N HIS A 189 13.68 -10.98 8.57
CA HIS A 189 12.84 -11.20 9.76
C HIS A 189 12.79 -9.99 10.68
N ALA A 190 13.94 -9.37 10.95
CA ALA A 190 14.00 -8.15 11.74
C ALA A 190 13.21 -7.02 11.07
N PHE A 191 13.35 -6.87 9.75
CA PHE A 191 12.59 -5.88 8.99
C PHE A 191 11.07 -6.10 9.07
N VAL A 192 10.61 -7.33 8.83
CA VAL A 192 9.16 -7.65 8.89
C VAL A 192 8.61 -7.36 10.29
N ARG A 193 9.28 -7.85 11.36
CA ARG A 193 8.85 -7.63 12.73
C ARG A 193 8.80 -6.16 13.12
N ASP A 194 9.81 -5.38 12.75
CA ASP A 194 10.01 -4.04 13.28
C ASP A 194 9.34 -2.96 12.41
N ARG A 195 9.21 -3.22 11.11
CA ARG A 195 8.67 -2.26 10.14
C ARG A 195 7.29 -2.63 9.59
N LEU A 196 7.03 -3.91 9.33
CA LEU A 196 5.73 -4.39 8.87
C LEU A 196 4.92 -5.01 10.04
N LYS A 197 4.82 -4.29 11.14
CA LYS A 197 4.30 -4.75 12.45
C LYS A 197 2.95 -5.49 12.44
N ARG A 198 2.15 -5.31 11.39
CA ARG A 198 0.83 -5.95 11.22
C ARG A 198 0.81 -6.99 10.11
N CYS A 199 1.95 -7.22 9.47
CA CYS A 199 2.06 -8.18 8.39
C CYS A 199 2.03 -9.60 8.97
N LEU A 200 1.13 -10.43 8.46
CA LEU A 200 1.09 -11.85 8.78
C LEU A 200 2.17 -12.56 7.96
N CYS A 201 2.94 -13.42 8.60
CA CYS A 201 3.93 -14.25 7.91
C CYS A 201 3.52 -15.71 8.10
N GLU A 202 3.23 -16.39 6.98
CA GLU A 202 2.75 -17.76 6.95
C GLU A 202 3.70 -18.67 6.19
N MET A 203 4.17 -19.71 6.86
CA MET A 203 4.99 -20.72 6.22
C MET A 203 4.07 -21.77 5.57
N LEU A 204 4.22 -21.93 4.26
CA LEU A 204 3.48 -22.94 3.51
C LEU A 204 4.26 -24.26 3.46
N ASP A 205 3.53 -25.35 3.30
CA ASP A 205 4.13 -26.67 3.06
C ASP A 205 4.93 -26.67 1.74
N GLU A 206 6.02 -27.40 1.69
CA GLU A 206 6.88 -27.55 0.50
C GLU A 206 6.09 -28.01 -0.74
N SER A 207 5.06 -28.83 -0.56
CA SER A 207 4.15 -29.25 -1.64
C SER A 207 3.41 -28.10 -2.32
N SER A 208 3.20 -27.00 -1.61
CA SER A 208 2.58 -25.78 -2.16
C SER A 208 3.47 -25.13 -3.22
N PHE A 209 4.81 -25.25 -3.06
CA PHE A 209 5.81 -24.71 -3.97
C PHE A 209 6.14 -25.64 -5.15
N ASP A 210 5.37 -26.71 -5.38
CA ASP A 210 5.51 -27.53 -6.58
C ASP A 210 5.14 -26.74 -7.84
N GLY A 211 6.15 -26.35 -8.62
CA GLY A 211 6.01 -25.63 -9.88
C GLY A 211 5.85 -26.53 -11.11
N SER A 212 5.62 -27.84 -10.96
CA SER A 212 5.48 -28.77 -12.07
C SER A 212 4.16 -28.60 -12.84
N ASP A 213 3.09 -28.22 -12.15
CA ASP A 213 1.77 -28.01 -12.72
C ASP A 213 1.56 -26.56 -13.17
N MET A 214 1.83 -26.32 -14.45
CA MET A 214 1.62 -25.00 -15.06
C MET A 214 0.15 -24.60 -15.20
N SER A 215 -0.81 -25.53 -15.11
CA SER A 215 -2.23 -25.21 -15.21
C SER A 215 -2.68 -24.26 -14.12
N VAL A 216 -2.09 -24.36 -12.92
CA VAL A 216 -2.35 -23.46 -11.78
C VAL A 216 -2.11 -21.99 -12.16
N ILE A 217 -1.12 -21.73 -13.04
CA ILE A 217 -0.80 -20.37 -13.53
C ILE A 217 -1.63 -20.05 -14.77
N THR A 218 -1.64 -20.95 -15.78
CA THR A 218 -2.32 -20.69 -17.06
C THR A 218 -3.82 -20.53 -16.90
N ASP A 219 -4.45 -21.22 -15.95
CA ASP A 219 -5.87 -21.07 -15.65
C ASP A 219 -6.22 -19.68 -15.10
N GLN A 220 -5.24 -18.93 -14.60
CA GLN A 220 -5.44 -17.56 -14.12
C GLN A 220 -5.25 -16.51 -15.23
N PHE A 221 -4.42 -16.80 -16.26
CA PHE A 221 -4.07 -15.85 -17.33
C PHE A 221 -4.25 -16.52 -18.69
N GLU A 222 -4.89 -15.86 -19.65
CA GLU A 222 -5.06 -16.38 -21.00
C GLU A 222 -3.72 -16.56 -21.75
N ASN A 223 -2.75 -15.71 -21.47
CA ASN A 223 -1.43 -15.68 -22.12
C ASN A 223 -0.30 -16.13 -21.19
N GLY A 224 -0.57 -16.91 -20.17
CA GLY A 224 0.42 -17.29 -19.15
C GLY A 224 1.67 -18.01 -19.70
N ALA A 225 1.57 -18.67 -20.85
CA ALA A 225 2.70 -19.32 -21.49
C ALA A 225 3.66 -18.34 -22.21
N GLU A 226 3.20 -17.15 -22.63
CA GLU A 226 3.99 -16.17 -23.39
C GLU A 226 4.88 -15.29 -22.53
N LEU A 227 4.72 -15.34 -21.20
CA LEU A 227 5.39 -14.43 -20.25
C LEU A 227 6.81 -14.84 -19.84
N GLY A 228 7.40 -15.86 -20.48
CA GLY A 228 8.76 -16.35 -20.18
C GLY A 228 8.92 -17.00 -18.80
N ILE A 229 7.81 -17.23 -18.08
CA ILE A 229 7.79 -17.80 -16.72
C ILE A 229 8.26 -19.25 -16.70
N SER A 230 8.06 -19.97 -17.80
CA SER A 230 8.47 -21.38 -17.96
C SER A 230 9.98 -21.58 -17.74
N GLU A 231 10.80 -20.58 -18.02
CA GLU A 231 12.25 -20.61 -17.84
C GLU A 231 12.71 -20.16 -16.45
N MET A 232 11.79 -19.73 -15.56
CA MET A 232 12.07 -19.21 -14.23
C MET A 232 11.52 -20.16 -13.14
N PRO A 233 12.28 -21.20 -12.72
CA PRO A 233 11.75 -22.23 -11.80
C PRO A 233 11.23 -21.69 -10.47
N LEU A 234 12.00 -20.82 -9.80
CA LEU A 234 11.60 -20.22 -8.51
C LEU A 234 10.36 -19.34 -8.65
N VAL A 235 10.23 -18.60 -9.75
CA VAL A 235 9.05 -17.78 -10.04
C VAL A 235 7.81 -18.65 -10.20
N ARG A 236 7.94 -19.76 -10.94
CA ARG A 236 6.84 -20.73 -11.06
C ARG A 236 6.42 -21.29 -9.71
N GLN A 237 7.39 -21.69 -8.88
CA GLN A 237 7.13 -22.19 -7.54
C GLN A 237 6.37 -21.16 -6.69
N ALA A 238 6.83 -19.91 -6.67
CA ALA A 238 6.18 -18.84 -5.92
C ALA A 238 4.75 -18.54 -6.43
N LEU A 239 4.55 -18.48 -7.75
CA LEU A 239 3.23 -18.27 -8.35
C LEU A 239 2.28 -19.43 -8.04
N CYS A 240 2.74 -20.69 -8.19
CA CYS A 240 1.94 -21.86 -7.86
C CYS A 240 1.53 -21.86 -6.39
N ALA A 241 2.47 -21.57 -5.46
CA ALA A 241 2.17 -21.48 -4.04
C ALA A 241 1.12 -20.40 -3.74
N MET A 242 1.28 -19.21 -4.32
CA MET A 242 0.34 -18.11 -4.16
C MET A 242 -1.06 -18.44 -4.69
N PHE A 243 -1.16 -18.99 -5.89
CA PHE A 243 -2.48 -19.30 -6.48
C PHE A 243 -3.16 -20.49 -5.82
N ARG A 244 -2.41 -21.50 -5.33
CA ARG A 244 -2.98 -22.56 -4.48
C ARG A 244 -3.54 -21.99 -3.19
N TYR A 245 -2.79 -21.10 -2.53
CA TYR A 245 -3.26 -20.40 -1.34
C TYR A 245 -4.54 -19.61 -1.59
N PHE A 246 -4.63 -18.89 -2.72
CA PHE A 246 -5.87 -18.22 -3.11
C PHE A 246 -7.02 -19.21 -3.40
N GLY A 247 -6.74 -20.34 -4.01
CA GLY A 247 -7.74 -21.40 -4.24
C GLY A 247 -8.29 -21.95 -2.94
N GLU A 248 -7.43 -22.21 -1.97
CA GLU A 248 -7.79 -22.71 -0.64
C GLU A 248 -8.58 -21.69 0.19
N THR A 249 -8.16 -20.43 0.16
CA THR A 249 -8.78 -19.37 0.95
C THR A 249 -10.12 -18.92 0.36
N GLN A 250 -10.24 -18.81 -0.94
CA GLN A 250 -11.45 -18.34 -1.59
C GLN A 250 -12.43 -19.46 -1.98
N LYS A 251 -11.99 -20.71 -1.95
CA LYS A 251 -12.77 -21.91 -2.29
C LYS A 251 -13.56 -21.81 -3.63
N ALA A 252 -13.04 -21.04 -4.55
CA ALA A 252 -13.62 -20.83 -5.87
C ALA A 252 -12.52 -20.87 -6.94
N THR A 253 -12.74 -21.65 -7.97
CA THR A 253 -11.90 -21.76 -9.17
C THR A 253 -12.39 -20.78 -10.23
N VAL A 254 -12.01 -19.53 -10.18
CA VAL A 254 -12.39 -18.53 -11.20
C VAL A 254 -11.12 -17.84 -11.71
N LYS A 255 -11.03 -17.62 -13.02
CA LYS A 255 -10.03 -16.73 -13.63
C LYS A 255 -10.16 -15.33 -12.98
N ARG A 256 -9.08 -14.80 -12.41
CA ARG A 256 -9.19 -13.65 -11.50
C ARG A 256 -8.16 -12.58 -11.74
N PHE A 257 -6.99 -12.99 -12.21
CA PHE A 257 -5.87 -12.08 -12.44
C PHE A 257 -5.77 -11.84 -13.95
N VAL A 258 -5.60 -10.58 -14.30
CA VAL A 258 -5.55 -10.16 -15.71
C VAL A 258 -4.18 -9.62 -16.06
N SER A 259 -3.47 -9.02 -15.10
CA SER A 259 -2.15 -8.51 -15.35
C SER A 259 -1.10 -9.26 -14.53
N LEU A 260 -0.15 -9.84 -15.24
CA LEU A 260 1.08 -10.35 -14.68
C LEU A 260 2.24 -9.53 -15.24
N THR A 261 2.91 -8.79 -14.36
CA THR A 261 4.06 -7.97 -14.73
C THR A 261 5.33 -8.61 -14.19
N VAL A 262 6.17 -9.10 -15.09
CA VAL A 262 7.52 -9.55 -14.75
C VAL A 262 8.46 -8.36 -14.83
N HIS A 263 9.03 -7.96 -13.71
CA HIS A 263 9.94 -6.83 -13.63
C HIS A 263 11.39 -7.24 -13.91
N ALA A 264 12.00 -6.57 -14.86
CA ALA A 264 13.43 -6.71 -15.11
C ALA A 264 14.23 -5.83 -14.15
N ASP A 265 15.42 -6.28 -13.76
CA ASP A 265 16.35 -5.44 -13.00
C ASP A 265 16.71 -4.18 -13.81
N GLY A 266 16.64 -3.02 -13.17
CA GLY A 266 16.96 -1.73 -13.80
C GLY A 266 15.84 -1.12 -14.65
N GLU A 267 14.61 -1.58 -14.55
CA GLU A 267 13.44 -0.95 -15.20
C GLU A 267 13.07 0.38 -14.53
N PHE A 268 13.18 0.44 -13.21
CA PHE A 268 12.85 1.61 -12.41
C PHE A 268 14.07 2.10 -11.61
N MET A 269 14.05 3.39 -11.25
CA MET A 269 15.03 3.97 -10.36
C MET A 269 15.05 3.27 -9.01
N GLY A 270 16.25 2.85 -8.58
CA GLY A 270 16.45 2.24 -7.27
C GLY A 270 16.26 3.27 -6.14
N LEU A 271 15.27 3.01 -5.29
CA LEU A 271 14.96 3.78 -4.09
C LEU A 271 14.87 2.81 -2.91
N ASN A 272 15.90 2.77 -2.06
CA ASN A 272 15.83 1.98 -0.84
C ASN A 272 14.88 2.60 0.20
N LEU A 273 14.54 1.83 1.24
CA LEU A 273 13.64 2.26 2.30
C LEU A 273 14.07 3.59 2.94
N THR A 274 15.37 3.70 3.23
CA THR A 274 15.94 4.90 3.87
C THR A 274 15.74 6.13 2.98
N THR A 275 15.95 6.01 1.68
CA THR A 275 15.74 7.12 0.73
C THR A 275 14.27 7.53 0.65
N ARG A 276 13.34 6.57 0.55
CA ARG A 276 11.89 6.90 0.53
C ARG A 276 11.46 7.65 1.79
N ARG A 277 11.91 7.20 2.95
CA ARG A 277 11.63 7.86 4.23
C ARG A 277 12.27 9.24 4.33
N ASN A 278 13.56 9.38 3.98
CA ASN A 278 14.29 10.64 4.09
C ASN A 278 13.75 11.71 3.13
N LEU A 279 13.23 11.31 1.97
CA LEU A 279 12.58 12.21 1.01
C LEU A 279 11.09 12.42 1.30
N GLU A 280 10.52 11.72 2.30
CA GLU A 280 9.10 11.83 2.68
C GLU A 280 8.17 11.73 1.47
N LEU A 281 8.34 10.66 0.67
CA LEU A 281 7.65 10.53 -0.61
C LEU A 281 6.14 10.36 -0.44
N THR A 282 5.71 9.45 0.43
CA THR A 282 4.29 9.08 0.61
C THR A 282 3.73 9.51 1.96
N GLU A 283 4.57 9.59 2.98
CA GLU A 283 4.23 9.96 4.36
C GLU A 283 5.38 10.70 5.04
N THR A 284 5.07 11.49 6.05
CA THR A 284 6.07 12.20 6.86
C THR A 284 6.82 11.23 7.79
N MET A 285 8.08 11.54 8.09
CA MET A 285 8.93 10.70 8.97
C MET A 285 8.38 10.62 10.40
N ARG A 286 7.86 11.71 10.94
CA ARG A 286 7.47 11.83 12.37
C ARG A 286 6.04 11.37 12.63
N THR A 287 5.06 11.90 11.91
CA THR A 287 3.63 11.69 12.18
C THR A 287 3.03 10.57 11.35
N LYS A 288 3.75 10.09 10.33
CA LYS A 288 3.25 9.08 9.40
C LYS A 288 1.97 9.50 8.66
N GLU A 289 1.85 10.79 8.41
CA GLU A 289 0.71 11.39 7.72
C GLU A 289 1.06 11.68 6.27
N LYS A 290 0.06 11.61 5.39
CA LYS A 290 0.18 12.01 3.98
C LYS A 290 0.46 13.53 3.86
N ARG A 291 -0.18 14.35 4.68
CA ARG A 291 0.04 15.81 4.69
C ARG A 291 1.49 16.15 5.08
N GLY A 292 2.18 16.85 4.22
CA GLY A 292 3.60 17.16 4.37
C GLY A 292 4.52 16.22 3.60
N SER A 293 3.99 15.26 2.83
CA SER A 293 4.75 14.40 1.91
C SER A 293 4.72 14.93 0.47
N LEU A 294 5.56 14.37 -0.41
CA LEU A 294 5.52 14.69 -1.83
C LEU A 294 4.19 14.26 -2.47
N LEU A 295 3.68 13.08 -2.08
CA LEU A 295 2.38 12.59 -2.52
C LEU A 295 1.26 13.59 -2.23
N TRP A 296 1.25 14.21 -1.05
CA TRP A 296 0.26 15.24 -0.71
C TRP A 296 0.30 16.47 -1.64
N VAL A 297 1.47 16.84 -2.13
CA VAL A 297 1.60 17.97 -3.07
C VAL A 297 1.05 17.63 -4.43
N LEU A 298 1.36 16.41 -4.93
CA LEU A 298 1.05 15.96 -6.27
C LEU A 298 -0.35 15.39 -6.44
N ASP A 299 -0.98 14.92 -5.34
CA ASP A 299 -2.28 14.25 -5.42
C ASP A 299 -3.43 15.23 -5.59
N LYS A 300 -3.88 15.31 -6.84
CA LYS A 300 -5.09 15.99 -7.32
C LYS A 300 -6.02 15.00 -8.03
N THR A 301 -5.75 13.70 -7.86
CA THR A 301 -6.54 12.65 -8.51
C THR A 301 -7.99 12.64 -8.01
N VAL A 302 -8.89 12.28 -8.90
CA VAL A 302 -10.34 12.25 -8.66
C VAL A 302 -10.79 10.82 -8.33
N THR A 303 -10.15 9.81 -8.96
CA THR A 303 -10.53 8.40 -8.82
C THR A 303 -9.66 7.65 -7.81
N SER A 304 -10.20 6.63 -7.16
CA SER A 304 -9.42 5.76 -6.27
C SER A 304 -8.33 4.99 -7.02
N MET A 305 -8.62 4.56 -8.26
CA MET A 305 -7.64 3.93 -9.16
C MET A 305 -6.47 4.87 -9.48
N GLY A 306 -6.77 6.14 -9.77
CA GLY A 306 -5.75 7.19 -10.01
C GLY A 306 -4.86 7.42 -8.79
N ARG A 307 -5.41 7.45 -7.57
CA ARG A 307 -4.64 7.59 -6.32
C ARG A 307 -3.66 6.45 -6.13
N ARG A 308 -4.08 5.21 -6.30
CA ARG A 308 -3.20 4.03 -6.24
C ARG A 308 -2.10 4.11 -7.31
N LYS A 309 -2.46 4.44 -8.54
CA LYS A 309 -1.52 4.59 -9.66
C LYS A 309 -0.50 5.70 -9.43
N LEU A 310 -0.92 6.85 -8.90
CA LEU A 310 -0.04 7.96 -8.53
C LEU A 310 1.01 7.52 -7.50
N LYS A 311 0.58 6.81 -6.46
CA LYS A 311 1.48 6.26 -5.44
C LYS A 311 2.48 5.29 -6.07
N THR A 312 2.02 4.37 -6.91
CA THR A 312 2.88 3.44 -7.65
C THR A 312 3.90 4.17 -8.51
N TRP A 313 3.50 5.18 -9.29
CA TRP A 313 4.42 5.94 -10.14
C TRP A 313 5.46 6.73 -9.32
N LEU A 314 5.06 7.24 -8.15
CA LEU A 314 5.98 7.93 -7.24
C LEU A 314 7.04 7.00 -6.64
N GLU A 315 6.67 5.77 -6.32
CA GLU A 315 7.56 4.75 -5.78
C GLU A 315 8.38 4.02 -6.86
N GLN A 316 8.01 4.18 -8.14
CA GLN A 316 8.62 3.53 -9.29
C GLN A 316 8.99 4.57 -10.39
N PRO A 317 9.93 5.48 -10.14
CA PRO A 317 10.37 6.42 -11.15
C PRO A 317 11.04 5.70 -12.33
N LEU A 318 10.74 6.15 -13.54
CA LEU A 318 11.23 5.51 -14.76
C LEU A 318 12.72 5.80 -15.00
N ILE A 319 13.42 4.84 -15.62
CA ILE A 319 14.78 5.04 -16.13
C ILE A 319 14.78 5.22 -17.65
N ASN A 320 13.77 4.70 -18.36
CA ASN A 320 13.67 4.85 -19.81
C ASN A 320 13.31 6.28 -20.21
N PRO A 321 14.21 7.04 -20.88
CA PRO A 321 13.96 8.42 -21.25
C PRO A 321 12.77 8.58 -22.20
N ALA A 322 12.53 7.61 -23.09
CA ALA A 322 11.43 7.68 -24.04
C ALA A 322 10.07 7.63 -23.34
N GLU A 323 9.94 6.78 -22.32
CA GLU A 323 8.71 6.69 -21.53
C GLU A 323 8.51 7.93 -20.62
N ILE A 324 9.61 8.47 -20.07
CA ILE A 324 9.57 9.72 -19.31
C ILE A 324 9.08 10.87 -20.19
N LEU A 325 9.64 11.03 -21.38
CA LEU A 325 9.26 12.08 -22.33
C LEU A 325 7.80 11.95 -22.76
N LYS A 326 7.28 10.73 -22.99
CA LYS A 326 5.86 10.53 -23.30
C LYS A 326 4.94 11.08 -22.20
N ARG A 327 5.31 10.90 -20.92
CA ARG A 327 4.54 11.48 -19.82
C ARG A 327 4.67 13.01 -19.77
N HIS A 328 5.88 13.55 -19.94
CA HIS A 328 6.09 15.00 -20.00
C HIS A 328 5.29 15.66 -21.14
N ASP A 329 5.28 15.06 -22.32
CA ASP A 329 4.53 15.59 -23.48
C ASP A 329 3.01 15.54 -23.22
N ALA A 330 2.54 14.51 -22.54
CA ALA A 330 1.15 14.41 -22.13
C ALA A 330 0.76 15.48 -21.10
N VAL A 331 1.59 15.71 -20.10
CA VAL A 331 1.39 16.77 -19.11
C VAL A 331 1.45 18.15 -19.77
N GLU A 332 2.40 18.35 -20.70
CA GLU A 332 2.52 19.62 -21.45
C GLU A 332 1.28 19.93 -22.28
N ALA A 333 0.72 18.93 -22.96
CA ALA A 333 -0.50 19.10 -23.75
C ALA A 333 -1.68 19.54 -22.87
N LEU A 334 -1.79 18.99 -21.65
CA LEU A 334 -2.83 19.38 -20.69
C LEU A 334 -2.60 20.76 -20.07
N THR A 335 -1.33 21.11 -19.77
CA THR A 335 -1.03 22.44 -19.19
C THR A 335 -1.25 23.60 -20.16
N LYS A 336 -1.19 23.34 -21.47
CA LYS A 336 -1.48 24.34 -22.52
C LYS A 336 -2.96 24.62 -22.70
N ASP A 337 -3.85 23.69 -22.34
CA ASP A 337 -5.30 23.80 -22.45
C ASP A 337 -6.00 23.50 -21.13
N SER A 338 -6.05 24.48 -20.25
CA SER A 338 -6.67 24.34 -18.92
C SER A 338 -8.19 24.07 -18.99
N ALA A 339 -8.86 24.47 -20.06
CA ALA A 339 -10.29 24.19 -20.25
C ALA A 339 -10.48 22.69 -20.53
N LEU A 340 -9.67 22.13 -21.43
CA LEU A 340 -9.68 20.69 -21.72
C LEU A 340 -9.29 19.85 -20.47
N LEU A 341 -8.31 20.30 -19.69
CA LEU A 341 -7.94 19.66 -18.43
C LEU A 341 -9.15 19.61 -17.48
N TYR A 342 -9.89 20.73 -17.35
CA TYR A 342 -11.09 20.77 -16.52
C TYR A 342 -12.18 19.80 -17.04
N ASP A 343 -12.44 19.79 -18.37
CA ASP A 343 -13.41 18.88 -18.98
C ASP A 343 -13.07 17.40 -18.68
N ILE A 344 -11.78 17.03 -18.73
CA ILE A 344 -11.32 15.67 -18.44
C ILE A 344 -11.51 15.34 -16.94
N CYS A 345 -11.13 16.27 -16.04
CA CYS A 345 -11.34 16.07 -14.59
C CYS A 345 -12.81 15.93 -14.24
N ASP A 346 -13.70 16.70 -14.89
CA ASP A 346 -15.14 16.58 -14.70
C ASP A 346 -15.69 15.24 -15.23
N ALA A 347 -15.19 14.79 -16.39
CA ALA A 347 -15.55 13.48 -16.93
C ALA A 347 -15.07 12.30 -16.03
N LEU A 348 -13.94 12.46 -15.36
CA LEU A 348 -13.43 11.49 -14.37
C LEU A 348 -14.25 11.48 -13.08
N ASN A 349 -14.91 12.60 -12.74
CA ASN A 349 -15.72 12.70 -11.55
C ASN A 349 -16.94 11.77 -11.64
N GLY A 350 -17.11 10.91 -10.66
CA GLY A 350 -18.16 9.90 -10.61
C GLY A 350 -17.84 8.61 -11.37
N ILE A 351 -16.59 8.40 -11.79
CA ILE A 351 -16.07 7.10 -12.17
C ILE A 351 -15.71 6.34 -10.89
N TYR A 352 -16.42 5.26 -10.63
CA TYR A 352 -16.17 4.38 -9.48
C TYR A 352 -14.97 3.47 -9.74
N ASP A 353 -14.55 2.76 -8.69
CA ASP A 353 -13.42 1.84 -8.73
C ASP A 353 -13.71 0.56 -9.55
N LEU A 354 -13.45 0.64 -10.85
CA LEU A 354 -13.69 -0.46 -11.80
C LEU A 354 -12.92 -1.72 -11.43
N GLU A 355 -11.69 -1.59 -10.94
CA GLU A 355 -10.86 -2.73 -10.56
C GLU A 355 -11.53 -3.53 -9.44
N ARG A 356 -11.90 -2.87 -8.36
CA ARG A 356 -12.52 -3.50 -7.19
C ARG A 356 -13.96 -3.93 -7.43
N LEU A 357 -14.72 -3.18 -8.23
CA LEU A 357 -16.06 -3.58 -8.65
C LEU A 357 -16.02 -4.88 -9.45
N MET A 358 -15.11 -4.96 -10.42
CA MET A 358 -14.97 -6.14 -11.26
C MET A 358 -14.53 -7.37 -10.46
N THR A 359 -13.62 -7.20 -9.53
CA THR A 359 -13.21 -8.27 -8.61
C THR A 359 -14.40 -8.83 -7.83
N ARG A 360 -15.25 -7.98 -7.23
CA ARG A 360 -16.45 -8.47 -6.51
C ARG A 360 -17.43 -9.20 -7.43
N ILE A 361 -17.54 -8.79 -8.69
CA ILE A 361 -18.36 -9.48 -9.68
C ILE A 361 -17.83 -10.88 -9.94
N MET A 362 -16.52 -11.01 -10.15
CA MET A 362 -15.87 -12.30 -10.39
C MET A 362 -15.97 -13.25 -9.19
N TYR A 363 -15.87 -12.72 -7.97
CA TYR A 363 -16.06 -13.49 -6.72
C TYR A 363 -17.52 -13.75 -6.35
N LYS A 364 -18.46 -13.34 -7.19
CA LYS A 364 -19.91 -13.47 -6.95
C LYS A 364 -20.38 -12.81 -5.64
N SER A 365 -19.60 -11.88 -5.10
CA SER A 365 -19.90 -11.11 -3.89
C SER A 365 -20.49 -9.72 -4.18
N ALA A 366 -20.57 -9.32 -5.46
CA ALA A 366 -21.11 -8.03 -5.85
C ALA A 366 -22.59 -7.87 -5.45
N SER A 367 -22.91 -6.77 -4.80
CA SER A 367 -24.26 -6.32 -4.48
C SER A 367 -24.96 -5.71 -5.70
N PRO A 368 -26.31 -5.53 -5.67
CA PRO A 368 -27.02 -4.79 -6.70
C PRO A 368 -26.48 -3.37 -6.90
N LYS A 369 -26.07 -2.69 -5.84
CA LYS A 369 -25.42 -1.36 -5.91
C LYS A 369 -24.08 -1.38 -6.63
N ASP A 370 -23.29 -2.45 -6.48
CA ASP A 370 -22.01 -2.60 -7.18
C ASP A 370 -22.21 -2.73 -8.68
N ILE A 371 -23.18 -3.55 -9.12
CA ILE A 371 -23.53 -3.69 -10.53
C ILE A 371 -24.02 -2.37 -11.11
N TYR A 372 -24.88 -1.66 -10.38
CA TYR A 372 -25.38 -0.35 -10.80
C TYR A 372 -24.25 0.66 -10.93
N ALA A 373 -23.36 0.75 -9.95
CA ALA A 373 -22.18 1.62 -9.96
C ALA A 373 -21.26 1.34 -11.14
N LEU A 374 -21.05 0.06 -11.48
CA LEU A 374 -20.29 -0.34 -12.66
C LEU A 374 -20.99 0.16 -13.95
N GLY A 375 -22.28 -0.06 -14.10
CA GLY A 375 -23.06 0.42 -15.25
C GLY A 375 -22.99 1.91 -15.42
N GLN A 376 -23.14 2.69 -14.33
CA GLN A 376 -23.01 4.14 -14.32
C GLN A 376 -21.60 4.59 -14.73
N THR A 377 -20.57 3.88 -14.31
CA THR A 377 -19.19 4.15 -14.71
C THR A 377 -18.99 3.89 -16.20
N CYS A 378 -19.44 2.75 -16.70
CA CYS A 378 -19.36 2.42 -18.13
C CYS A 378 -20.08 3.46 -18.99
N ALA A 379 -21.24 3.97 -18.57
CA ALA A 379 -21.97 5.03 -19.27
C ALA A 379 -21.18 6.36 -19.38
N ARG A 380 -20.20 6.61 -18.51
CA ARG A 380 -19.34 7.82 -18.57
C ARG A 380 -18.12 7.67 -19.46
N LEU A 381 -17.67 6.44 -19.75
CA LEU A 381 -16.47 6.17 -20.53
C LEU A 381 -16.49 6.80 -21.94
N PRO A 382 -17.59 6.78 -22.70
CA PRO A 382 -17.64 7.47 -23.99
C PRO A 382 -17.37 8.97 -23.91
N GLY A 383 -17.91 9.66 -22.89
CA GLY A 383 -17.66 11.07 -22.63
C GLY A 383 -16.20 11.37 -22.30
N LEU A 384 -15.59 10.57 -21.42
CA LEU A 384 -14.17 10.67 -21.11
C LEU A 384 -13.33 10.45 -22.37
N LYS A 385 -13.63 9.42 -23.14
CA LYS A 385 -12.94 9.08 -24.39
C LYS A 385 -12.98 10.21 -25.40
N GLN A 386 -14.13 10.89 -25.53
CA GLN A 386 -14.28 12.06 -26.37
C GLN A 386 -13.39 13.23 -25.91
N CYS A 387 -13.32 13.49 -24.59
CA CYS A 387 -12.46 14.53 -24.03
C CYS A 387 -10.97 14.24 -24.28
N ILE A 388 -10.50 13.04 -23.95
CA ILE A 388 -9.08 12.69 -24.10
C ILE A 388 -8.64 12.59 -25.57
N SER A 389 -9.55 12.32 -26.52
CA SER A 389 -9.25 12.31 -27.96
C SER A 389 -8.80 13.66 -28.49
N ARG A 390 -9.13 14.76 -27.81
CA ARG A 390 -8.74 16.13 -28.14
C ARG A 390 -7.33 16.48 -27.71
N VAL A 391 -6.70 15.66 -26.81
CA VAL A 391 -5.34 15.89 -26.29
C VAL A 391 -4.32 15.46 -27.35
N ASP A 392 -3.51 16.39 -27.85
CA ASP A 392 -2.47 16.07 -28.84
C ASP A 392 -1.23 15.49 -28.17
N SER A 393 -1.30 14.21 -27.83
CA SER A 393 -0.20 13.43 -27.24
C SER A 393 -0.26 11.98 -27.69
N ALA A 394 0.91 11.40 -27.95
CA ALA A 394 1.03 9.98 -28.32
C ALA A 394 0.54 9.06 -27.18
N LEU A 395 0.82 9.42 -25.92
CA LEU A 395 0.38 8.68 -24.77
C LEU A 395 -1.15 8.71 -24.63
N PHE A 396 -1.78 9.88 -24.80
CA PHE A 396 -3.24 9.99 -24.76
C PHE A 396 -3.91 9.24 -25.91
N ARG A 397 -3.33 9.22 -27.11
CA ARG A 397 -3.84 8.37 -28.21
C ARG A 397 -3.81 6.89 -27.85
N LYS A 398 -2.73 6.42 -27.22
CA LYS A 398 -2.62 5.05 -26.73
C LYS A 398 -3.69 4.76 -25.66
N LEU A 399 -3.77 5.57 -24.61
CA LEU A 399 -4.75 5.41 -23.53
C LEU A 399 -6.20 5.43 -24.06
N ASN A 400 -6.48 6.31 -25.03
CA ASN A 400 -7.79 6.36 -25.67
C ASN A 400 -8.15 5.07 -26.41
N SER A 401 -7.17 4.40 -27.02
CA SER A 401 -7.40 3.11 -27.71
C SER A 401 -7.59 1.95 -26.73
N GLU A 402 -7.06 2.04 -25.49
CA GLU A 402 -7.19 1.04 -24.45
C GLU A 402 -8.53 1.14 -23.69
N ILE A 403 -9.22 2.27 -23.75
CA ILE A 403 -10.55 2.44 -23.17
C ILE A 403 -11.59 1.88 -24.12
N ASP A 404 -12.19 0.75 -23.79
CA ASP A 404 -13.43 0.28 -24.41
C ASP A 404 -14.61 1.11 -23.84
N GLU A 405 -15.58 1.43 -24.68
CA GLU A 405 -16.75 2.20 -24.27
C GLU A 405 -17.73 1.40 -23.40
N LEU A 406 -17.67 0.07 -23.45
CA LEU A 406 -18.52 -0.86 -22.69
C LEU A 406 -20.03 -0.50 -22.74
N ASN A 407 -20.48 -0.06 -23.92
CA ASN A 407 -21.87 0.34 -24.15
C ASN A 407 -22.85 -0.82 -23.95
N ASP A 408 -22.43 -2.04 -24.21
CA ASP A 408 -23.21 -3.25 -23.98
C ASP A 408 -23.43 -3.50 -22.48
N VAL A 409 -22.42 -3.28 -21.66
CA VAL A 409 -22.51 -3.38 -20.19
C VAL A 409 -23.40 -2.28 -19.62
N SER A 410 -23.16 -1.03 -20.01
CA SER A 410 -23.96 0.12 -19.51
C SER A 410 -25.43 -0.03 -19.91
N SER A 411 -25.74 -0.41 -21.16
CA SER A 411 -27.11 -0.61 -21.62
C SER A 411 -27.80 -1.78 -20.94
N LEU A 412 -27.08 -2.90 -20.72
CA LEU A 412 -27.65 -4.04 -19.98
C LEU A 412 -28.02 -3.66 -18.55
N VAL A 413 -27.11 -2.99 -17.83
CA VAL A 413 -27.34 -2.58 -16.45
C VAL A 413 -28.46 -1.54 -16.37
N GLU A 414 -28.48 -0.54 -17.25
CA GLU A 414 -29.51 0.48 -17.32
C GLU A 414 -30.91 -0.09 -17.56
N ASN A 415 -31.02 -1.13 -18.40
CA ASN A 415 -32.30 -1.77 -18.69
C ASN A 415 -32.72 -2.77 -17.61
N ALA A 416 -31.77 -3.48 -16.99
CA ALA A 416 -32.07 -4.59 -16.08
C ALA A 416 -32.22 -4.16 -14.62
N ILE A 417 -31.38 -3.22 -14.14
CA ILE A 417 -31.29 -2.88 -12.71
C ILE A 417 -32.01 -1.55 -12.43
N VAL A 418 -32.73 -1.49 -11.32
CA VAL A 418 -33.40 -0.25 -10.87
C VAL A 418 -32.40 0.85 -10.52
N ASP A 419 -32.83 2.14 -10.59
CA ASP A 419 -31.93 3.27 -10.40
C ASP A 419 -31.44 3.44 -8.95
N ASP A 420 -32.16 2.97 -7.95
CA ASP A 420 -31.75 2.87 -6.55
C ASP A 420 -31.95 1.43 -6.04
N PRO A 421 -31.02 0.54 -6.36
CA PRO A 421 -31.16 -0.87 -5.99
C PRO A 421 -30.98 -1.10 -4.50
N PRO A 422 -31.66 -2.11 -3.93
CA PRO A 422 -31.51 -2.49 -2.54
C PRO A 422 -30.09 -2.95 -2.23
N LEU A 423 -29.74 -3.00 -0.94
CA LEU A 423 -28.40 -3.46 -0.51
C LEU A 423 -28.19 -4.95 -0.77
N THR A 424 -29.25 -5.76 -0.65
CA THR A 424 -29.16 -7.20 -0.82
C THR A 424 -30.22 -7.73 -1.79
N LEU A 425 -29.89 -8.80 -2.51
CA LEU A 425 -30.83 -9.49 -3.38
C LEU A 425 -32.06 -10.06 -2.62
N LYS A 426 -31.93 -10.33 -1.32
CA LYS A 426 -33.00 -10.85 -0.47
C LYS A 426 -34.11 -9.84 -0.21
N ASP A 427 -33.82 -8.57 -0.36
CA ASP A 427 -34.81 -7.50 -0.17
C ASP A 427 -35.80 -7.43 -1.34
N GLY A 428 -35.43 -8.00 -2.50
CA GLY A 428 -36.24 -7.96 -3.74
C GLY A 428 -36.30 -6.57 -4.37
N GLY A 429 -36.94 -6.44 -5.52
CA GLY A 429 -37.07 -5.17 -6.23
C GLY A 429 -35.81 -4.69 -6.93
N VAL A 430 -34.96 -5.61 -7.36
CA VAL A 430 -33.66 -5.32 -8.03
C VAL A 430 -33.84 -5.09 -9.52
N ILE A 431 -34.73 -5.84 -10.17
CA ILE A 431 -34.92 -5.80 -11.63
C ILE A 431 -35.96 -4.73 -12.01
N LYS A 432 -35.65 -3.93 -13.06
CA LYS A 432 -36.56 -2.89 -13.57
C LYS A 432 -37.86 -3.49 -14.12
N ASP A 433 -38.93 -2.72 -14.02
CA ASP A 433 -40.19 -3.02 -14.70
C ASP A 433 -39.98 -2.98 -16.22
N GLY A 434 -40.57 -3.94 -16.94
CA GLY A 434 -40.41 -4.07 -18.39
C GLY A 434 -39.20 -4.87 -18.83
N PHE A 435 -38.30 -5.28 -17.96
CA PHE A 435 -37.15 -6.10 -18.32
C PHE A 435 -37.53 -7.59 -18.48
N ASN A 436 -38.43 -8.09 -17.63
CA ASN A 436 -38.89 -9.49 -17.70
C ASN A 436 -40.42 -9.59 -17.55
N GLU A 437 -41.07 -10.13 -18.56
CA GLU A 437 -42.53 -10.22 -18.62
C GLU A 437 -43.14 -11.04 -17.49
N GLU A 438 -42.47 -12.10 -17.03
CA GLU A 438 -42.97 -12.94 -15.95
C GLU A 438 -42.87 -12.24 -14.58
N ILE A 439 -41.80 -11.48 -14.32
CA ILE A 439 -41.69 -10.64 -13.12
C ILE A 439 -42.80 -9.58 -13.11
N ASP A 440 -43.04 -8.92 -14.25
CA ASP A 440 -44.08 -7.89 -14.37
C ASP A 440 -45.48 -8.46 -14.15
N ARG A 441 -45.70 -9.65 -14.66
CA ARG A 441 -46.96 -10.37 -14.45
C ARG A 441 -47.16 -10.73 -12.98
N LEU A 442 -46.12 -11.21 -12.30
CA LEU A 442 -46.17 -11.58 -10.89
C LEU A 442 -46.34 -10.33 -9.98
N ARG A 443 -45.67 -9.22 -10.34
CA ARG A 443 -45.82 -7.93 -9.63
C ARG A 443 -47.27 -7.38 -9.73
N LYS A 444 -47.91 -7.55 -10.90
CA LYS A 444 -49.34 -7.21 -11.05
C LYS A 444 -50.25 -8.04 -10.15
N ILE A 445 -49.96 -9.32 -9.99
CA ILE A 445 -50.70 -10.22 -9.09
C ILE A 445 -50.49 -9.77 -7.64
N THR A 446 -49.23 -9.44 -7.25
CA THR A 446 -48.95 -9.01 -5.89
C THR A 446 -49.50 -7.60 -5.58
N GLY A 447 -49.44 -6.67 -6.53
CA GLY A 447 -50.03 -5.33 -6.43
C GLY A 447 -51.57 -5.36 -6.36
N GLY A 448 -52.21 -6.15 -7.27
CA GLY A 448 -53.63 -6.39 -7.24
C GLY A 448 -54.13 -7.14 -6.00
N GLY A 449 -53.26 -7.94 -5.36
CA GLY A 449 -53.53 -8.59 -4.09
C GLY A 449 -53.85 -7.60 -2.93
N LYS A 450 -53.22 -6.42 -2.91
CA LYS A 450 -53.56 -5.36 -1.93
C LYS A 450 -54.93 -4.78 -2.15
N ASP A 451 -55.34 -4.59 -3.38
CA ASP A 451 -56.65 -4.10 -3.73
C ASP A 451 -57.73 -5.16 -3.39
N ILE A 452 -57.47 -6.43 -3.66
CA ILE A 452 -58.32 -7.56 -3.25
C ILE A 452 -58.43 -7.65 -1.73
N LEU A 453 -57.39 -7.46 -0.97
CA LEU A 453 -57.42 -7.45 0.49
C LEU A 453 -58.26 -6.29 1.02
N THR A 454 -58.19 -5.12 0.40
CA THR A 454 -59.03 -3.96 0.74
C THR A 454 -60.48 -4.24 0.37
N GLU A 455 -60.77 -4.86 -0.78
CA GLU A 455 -62.07 -5.27 -1.18
C GLU A 455 -62.68 -6.32 -0.22
N ILE A 456 -61.86 -7.30 0.18
CA ILE A 456 -62.27 -8.29 1.20
C ILE A 456 -62.59 -7.57 2.50
N GLU A 457 -61.77 -6.62 2.95
CA GLU A 457 -62.05 -5.84 4.19
C GLU A 457 -63.37 -5.08 4.14
N GLU A 458 -63.59 -4.39 3.02
CA GLU A 458 -64.83 -3.63 2.82
C GLU A 458 -66.06 -4.52 2.73
N ARG A 459 -65.97 -5.60 1.96
CA ARG A 459 -67.00 -6.57 1.80
C ARG A 459 -67.35 -7.30 3.12
N GLU A 460 -66.34 -7.79 3.82
CA GLU A 460 -66.53 -8.43 5.12
C GLU A 460 -67.07 -7.45 6.20
N ARG A 461 -66.62 -6.21 6.15
CA ARG A 461 -67.16 -5.15 7.00
C ARG A 461 -68.63 -4.86 6.70
N ALA A 462 -69.02 -4.84 5.44
CA ALA A 462 -70.43 -4.64 5.05
C ALA A 462 -71.31 -5.86 5.39
N ALA A 463 -70.81 -7.09 5.15
CA ALA A 463 -71.55 -8.31 5.40
C ALA A 463 -71.75 -8.60 6.90
N THR A 464 -70.78 -8.33 7.74
CA THR A 464 -70.78 -8.60 9.18
C THR A 464 -71.35 -7.44 10.01
N GLY A 465 -71.37 -6.24 9.48
CA GLY A 465 -71.66 -5.00 10.23
C GLY A 465 -70.63 -4.56 11.26
N ILE A 466 -69.51 -5.23 11.33
CA ILE A 466 -68.41 -4.97 12.27
C ILE A 466 -67.59 -3.76 11.78
N ARG A 467 -67.84 -2.59 12.35
CA ARG A 467 -67.16 -1.33 11.92
C ARG A 467 -65.67 -1.31 12.18
N THR A 468 -65.17 -2.07 13.16
CA THR A 468 -63.78 -2.12 13.57
C THR A 468 -62.96 -3.22 12.88
N LEU A 469 -63.61 -3.97 11.98
CA LEU A 469 -62.94 -5.03 11.23
C LEU A 469 -61.81 -4.43 10.37
N LYS A 470 -60.61 -5.00 10.50
CA LYS A 470 -59.43 -4.65 9.69
C LYS A 470 -58.71 -5.91 9.23
N VAL A 471 -58.27 -5.92 7.98
CA VAL A 471 -57.35 -6.89 7.49
C VAL A 471 -55.90 -6.44 7.80
N GLY A 472 -55.12 -7.30 8.45
CA GLY A 472 -53.73 -7.02 8.81
C GLY A 472 -52.83 -8.19 8.47
N TYR A 473 -51.51 -7.95 8.52
CA TYR A 473 -50.47 -8.97 8.28
C TYR A 473 -49.56 -9.12 9.50
N ASN A 474 -49.19 -10.35 9.82
CA ASN A 474 -48.21 -10.67 10.84
C ASN A 474 -47.27 -11.79 10.34
N ARG A 475 -45.98 -11.62 10.50
CA ARG A 475 -44.96 -12.61 10.02
C ARG A 475 -45.20 -14.03 10.56
N VAL A 476 -45.79 -14.20 11.74
CA VAL A 476 -45.98 -15.51 12.36
C VAL A 476 -47.28 -16.17 11.91
N PHE A 477 -48.34 -15.36 11.68
CA PHE A 477 -49.71 -15.86 11.44
C PHE A 477 -50.25 -15.56 10.05
N GLY A 478 -49.51 -14.82 9.24
CA GLY A 478 -49.94 -14.38 7.91
C GLY A 478 -50.96 -13.26 7.92
N TYR A 479 -51.80 -13.23 6.90
CA TYR A 479 -52.94 -12.26 6.85
C TYR A 479 -54.05 -12.69 7.79
N TYR A 480 -54.65 -11.75 8.48
CA TYR A 480 -55.74 -11.96 9.46
C TYR A 480 -56.75 -10.84 9.42
N ILE A 481 -57.96 -11.17 9.85
CA ILE A 481 -59.03 -10.21 10.15
C ILE A 481 -59.00 -9.95 11.64
N GLU A 482 -58.80 -8.70 12.04
CA GLU A 482 -58.82 -8.28 13.45
C GLU A 482 -60.18 -7.67 13.79
N VAL A 483 -60.81 -8.19 14.85
CA VAL A 483 -62.11 -7.70 15.40
C VAL A 483 -61.92 -7.32 16.86
N SER A 484 -62.43 -6.14 17.23
CA SER A 484 -62.35 -5.62 18.61
C SER A 484 -63.27 -6.39 19.54
N LYS A 485 -62.90 -6.46 20.84
CA LYS A 485 -63.66 -7.21 21.86
C LYS A 485 -65.14 -6.86 21.94
N GLY A 486 -65.54 -5.61 21.67
CA GLY A 486 -66.94 -5.17 21.75
C GLY A 486 -67.84 -5.65 20.63
N GLN A 487 -67.30 -6.33 19.60
CA GLN A 487 -68.04 -6.80 18.44
C GLN A 487 -67.80 -8.30 18.11
N LEU A 488 -67.31 -9.05 19.08
CA LEU A 488 -67.05 -10.49 18.93
C LEU A 488 -68.31 -11.33 18.70
N ASP A 489 -69.44 -10.90 19.21
CA ASP A 489 -70.74 -11.56 19.04
C ASP A 489 -71.29 -11.48 17.61
N GLN A 490 -70.67 -10.60 16.77
CA GLN A 490 -71.06 -10.40 15.36
C GLN A 490 -70.17 -11.19 14.41
N VAL A 491 -69.17 -11.93 14.95
CA VAL A 491 -68.26 -12.71 14.13
C VAL A 491 -68.96 -13.95 13.53
N PRO A 492 -68.92 -14.12 12.21
CA PRO A 492 -69.49 -15.29 11.53
C PRO A 492 -68.89 -16.61 11.95
N ALA A 493 -69.68 -17.68 11.96
CA ALA A 493 -69.22 -19.02 12.38
C ALA A 493 -68.14 -19.65 11.47
N HIS A 494 -68.00 -19.14 10.26
CA HIS A 494 -66.96 -19.61 9.31
C HIS A 494 -65.59 -18.95 9.51
N TYR A 495 -65.45 -17.94 10.39
CA TYR A 495 -64.21 -17.35 10.76
C TYR A 495 -63.47 -18.28 11.71
N ILE A 496 -62.21 -18.63 11.35
CA ILE A 496 -61.34 -19.51 12.14
C ILE A 496 -60.50 -18.62 13.03
N ARG A 497 -60.68 -18.70 14.37
CA ARG A 497 -59.89 -17.95 15.34
C ARG A 497 -58.41 -18.43 15.36
N LYS A 498 -57.50 -17.49 15.25
CA LYS A 498 -56.04 -17.73 15.29
C LYS A 498 -55.35 -17.21 16.54
N GLN A 499 -55.78 -16.04 17.03
CA GLN A 499 -55.10 -15.41 18.15
C GLN A 499 -56.11 -14.53 18.95
N THR A 500 -56.00 -14.58 20.28
CA THR A 500 -56.70 -13.70 21.19
C THR A 500 -55.74 -12.63 21.71
N LEU A 501 -56.09 -11.34 21.58
CA LEU A 501 -55.39 -10.17 22.06
C LEU A 501 -56.10 -9.54 23.25
N THR A 502 -55.41 -8.65 23.92
CA THR A 502 -56.01 -7.84 25.00
C THR A 502 -57.13 -6.88 24.48
N THR A 503 -57.05 -6.49 23.23
CA THR A 503 -57.94 -5.52 22.56
C THR A 503 -58.97 -6.13 21.61
N GLY A 504 -58.76 -7.39 21.19
CA GLY A 504 -59.61 -8.05 20.19
C GLY A 504 -59.19 -9.50 19.90
N GLU A 505 -59.75 -10.06 18.85
CA GLU A 505 -59.35 -11.38 18.32
C GLU A 505 -59.01 -11.31 16.86
N ARG A 506 -58.11 -12.22 16.42
CA ARG A 506 -57.69 -12.36 15.05
C ARG A 506 -58.24 -13.64 14.44
N TYR A 507 -58.79 -13.52 13.26
CA TYR A 507 -59.43 -14.60 12.51
C TYR A 507 -58.85 -14.76 11.13
N ILE A 508 -59.08 -15.88 10.52
CA ILE A 508 -58.71 -16.21 9.14
C ILE A 508 -59.95 -16.81 8.42
N THR A 509 -60.09 -16.52 7.13
CA THR A 509 -61.07 -17.15 6.22
C THR A 509 -60.33 -17.98 5.18
N GLU A 510 -61.05 -18.95 4.57
CA GLU A 510 -60.47 -19.75 3.46
C GLU A 510 -60.06 -18.89 2.27
N GLU A 511 -60.86 -17.86 1.97
CA GLU A 511 -60.57 -16.89 0.92
C GLU A 511 -59.32 -16.10 1.21
N LEU A 512 -59.20 -15.56 2.42
CA LEU A 512 -58.04 -14.83 2.85
C LEU A 512 -56.76 -15.70 2.81
N LYS A 513 -56.87 -16.98 3.18
CA LYS A 513 -55.77 -17.94 3.11
C LYS A 513 -55.36 -18.23 1.69
N LYS A 514 -56.31 -18.32 0.72
CA LYS A 514 -56.00 -18.51 -0.69
C LYS A 514 -55.27 -17.32 -1.28
N VAL A 515 -55.78 -16.10 -1.03
CA VAL A 515 -55.13 -14.85 -1.46
C VAL A 515 -53.71 -14.74 -0.86
N GLU A 516 -53.57 -15.10 0.40
CA GLU A 516 -52.22 -15.17 1.05
C GLU A 516 -51.28 -16.10 0.35
N SER A 517 -51.71 -17.32 0.04
CA SER A 517 -50.90 -18.35 -0.67
C SER A 517 -50.49 -17.86 -2.07
N ASP A 518 -51.40 -17.18 -2.77
CA ASP A 518 -51.13 -16.65 -4.11
C ASP A 518 -50.13 -15.47 -4.06
N ILE A 519 -50.26 -14.54 -3.07
CA ILE A 519 -49.35 -13.41 -2.89
C ILE A 519 -47.95 -13.89 -2.46
N LEU A 520 -47.86 -14.76 -1.43
CA LEU A 520 -46.59 -15.26 -0.92
C LEU A 520 -45.87 -16.13 -2.01
N GLY A 521 -46.64 -17.01 -2.69
CA GLY A 521 -46.08 -17.81 -3.79
C GLY A 521 -45.60 -16.94 -4.98
N ALA A 522 -46.26 -15.78 -5.23
CA ALA A 522 -45.79 -14.83 -6.25
C ALA A 522 -44.50 -14.12 -5.80
N ASN A 523 -44.44 -13.66 -4.54
CA ASN A 523 -43.23 -13.00 -4.01
C ASN A 523 -41.99 -13.92 -4.02
N ASP A 524 -42.15 -15.18 -3.60
CA ASP A 524 -41.06 -16.16 -3.63
C ASP A 524 -40.56 -16.41 -5.06
N LYS A 525 -41.46 -16.49 -6.02
CA LYS A 525 -41.12 -16.64 -7.45
C LYS A 525 -40.44 -15.39 -8.01
N ILE A 526 -40.93 -14.18 -7.66
CA ILE A 526 -40.28 -12.92 -8.05
C ILE A 526 -38.84 -12.91 -7.56
N LEU A 527 -38.62 -13.20 -6.26
CA LEU A 527 -37.29 -13.20 -5.67
C LEU A 527 -36.34 -14.21 -6.35
N ALA A 528 -36.84 -15.43 -6.63
CA ALA A 528 -36.06 -16.45 -7.33
C ALA A 528 -35.70 -16.00 -8.75
N LEU A 529 -36.65 -15.41 -9.51
CA LEU A 529 -36.41 -14.91 -10.86
C LEU A 529 -35.41 -13.70 -10.83
N GLU A 530 -35.58 -12.76 -9.90
CA GLU A 530 -34.66 -11.64 -9.74
C GLU A 530 -33.24 -12.12 -9.45
N GLN A 531 -33.07 -13.13 -8.60
CA GLN A 531 -31.78 -13.73 -8.31
C GLN A 531 -31.15 -14.41 -9.54
N ALA A 532 -31.95 -15.12 -10.34
CA ALA A 532 -31.50 -15.76 -11.56
C ALA A 532 -31.05 -14.73 -12.61
N ILE A 533 -31.88 -13.72 -12.88
CA ILE A 533 -31.57 -12.63 -13.83
C ILE A 533 -30.34 -11.84 -13.38
N PHE A 534 -30.25 -11.50 -12.09
CA PHE A 534 -29.09 -10.84 -11.53
C PHE A 534 -27.82 -11.69 -11.72
N GLY A 535 -27.95 -13.01 -11.58
CA GLY A 535 -26.86 -13.97 -11.87
C GLY A 535 -26.42 -13.89 -13.34
N GLU A 536 -27.35 -13.87 -14.29
CA GLU A 536 -27.07 -13.74 -15.72
C GLU A 536 -26.40 -12.42 -16.07
N VAL A 537 -26.89 -11.29 -15.53
CA VAL A 537 -26.27 -9.95 -15.69
C VAL A 537 -24.84 -9.96 -15.19
N ARG A 538 -24.60 -10.53 -14.00
CA ARG A 538 -23.27 -10.64 -13.42
C ARG A 538 -22.34 -11.51 -14.26
N GLU A 539 -22.80 -12.65 -14.75
CA GLU A 539 -22.03 -13.54 -15.63
C GLU A 539 -21.67 -12.85 -16.94
N PHE A 540 -22.62 -12.15 -17.57
CA PHE A 540 -22.34 -11.37 -18.78
C PHE A 540 -21.24 -10.33 -18.54
N ILE A 541 -21.34 -9.54 -17.45
CA ILE A 541 -20.30 -8.56 -17.09
C ILE A 541 -18.96 -9.25 -16.88
N GLY A 542 -18.96 -10.44 -16.27
CA GLY A 542 -17.76 -11.26 -16.05
C GLY A 542 -17.02 -11.59 -17.36
N THR A 543 -17.73 -11.75 -18.48
CA THR A 543 -17.11 -11.97 -19.80
C THR A 543 -16.36 -10.76 -20.34
N ARG A 544 -16.56 -9.57 -19.76
CA ARG A 544 -15.90 -8.31 -20.15
C ARG A 544 -14.71 -7.94 -19.24
N LEU A 545 -14.23 -8.87 -18.44
CA LEU A 545 -13.17 -8.65 -17.43
C LEU A 545 -11.96 -7.90 -18.01
N GLU A 546 -11.38 -8.37 -19.11
CA GLU A 546 -10.20 -7.79 -19.73
C GLU A 546 -10.44 -6.34 -20.20
N ALA A 547 -11.57 -6.11 -20.87
CA ALA A 547 -11.93 -4.79 -21.37
C ALA A 547 -12.14 -3.78 -20.22
N VAL A 548 -12.83 -4.20 -19.14
CA VAL A 548 -13.04 -3.36 -17.95
C VAL A 548 -11.73 -3.02 -17.27
N GLN A 549 -10.81 -3.98 -17.15
CA GLN A 549 -9.53 -3.74 -16.49
C GLN A 549 -8.58 -2.90 -17.35
N ALA A 550 -8.56 -3.09 -18.66
CA ALA A 550 -7.81 -2.22 -19.57
C ALA A 550 -8.30 -0.76 -19.48
N ALA A 551 -9.63 -0.58 -19.48
CA ALA A 551 -10.23 0.72 -19.27
C ALA A 551 -9.87 1.33 -17.91
N ALA A 552 -9.91 0.53 -16.83
CA ALA A 552 -9.54 0.96 -15.48
C ALA A 552 -8.08 1.44 -15.40
N ALA A 553 -7.15 0.67 -15.97
CA ALA A 553 -5.74 1.01 -16.01
C ALA A 553 -5.47 2.31 -16.81
N ALA A 554 -6.18 2.48 -17.95
CA ALA A 554 -6.08 3.68 -18.77
C ALA A 554 -6.69 4.90 -18.06
N VAL A 555 -7.87 4.76 -17.44
CA VAL A 555 -8.51 5.82 -16.62
C VAL A 555 -7.60 6.25 -15.49
N ALA A 556 -7.00 5.30 -14.76
CA ALA A 556 -6.06 5.61 -13.69
C ALA A 556 -4.84 6.40 -14.18
N ALA A 557 -4.30 6.06 -15.37
CA ALA A 557 -3.18 6.78 -15.97
C ALA A 557 -3.58 8.20 -16.42
N VAL A 558 -4.76 8.36 -17.02
CA VAL A 558 -5.32 9.68 -17.38
C VAL A 558 -5.45 10.56 -16.15
N ASP A 559 -6.01 10.04 -15.06
CA ASP A 559 -6.21 10.76 -13.79
C ASP A 559 -4.88 11.23 -13.18
N VAL A 560 -3.83 10.39 -13.20
CA VAL A 560 -2.48 10.78 -12.73
C VAL A 560 -1.89 11.89 -13.61
N LEU A 561 -2.01 11.81 -14.94
CA LEU A 561 -1.52 12.84 -15.84
C LEU A 561 -2.24 14.17 -15.64
N CYS A 562 -3.56 14.14 -15.41
CA CYS A 562 -4.34 15.31 -15.03
C CYS A 562 -3.88 15.89 -13.68
N SER A 563 -3.62 15.03 -12.71
CA SER A 563 -3.09 15.42 -11.40
C SER A 563 -1.74 16.12 -11.50
N TYR A 564 -0.82 15.61 -12.33
CA TYR A 564 0.47 16.27 -12.59
C TYR A 564 0.31 17.62 -13.28
N ALA A 565 -0.58 17.71 -14.28
CA ALA A 565 -0.85 18.96 -14.98
C ALA A 565 -1.44 20.02 -14.04
N GLN A 566 -2.43 19.64 -13.22
CA GLN A 566 -3.05 20.53 -12.24
C GLN A 566 -2.06 21.00 -11.18
N ALA A 567 -1.27 20.08 -10.60
CA ALA A 567 -0.25 20.43 -9.62
C ALA A 567 0.81 21.37 -10.24
N SER A 568 1.15 21.16 -11.53
CA SER A 568 2.11 22.01 -12.26
C SER A 568 1.59 23.42 -12.49
N ILE A 569 0.34 23.56 -12.88
CA ILE A 569 -0.30 24.87 -13.08
C ILE A 569 -0.41 25.62 -11.75
N GLU A 570 -0.92 24.95 -10.70
CA GLU A 570 -1.14 25.57 -9.39
C GLU A 570 0.15 26.10 -8.76
N ASN A 571 1.28 25.37 -8.95
CA ASN A 571 2.54 25.68 -8.28
C ASN A 571 3.61 26.26 -9.21
N GLY A 572 3.28 26.55 -10.48
CA GLY A 572 4.20 27.12 -11.44
C GLY A 572 5.42 26.24 -11.72
N TYR A 573 5.20 24.92 -11.93
CA TYR A 573 6.27 23.99 -12.28
C TYR A 573 6.58 24.03 -13.76
N VAL A 574 7.84 23.74 -14.13
CA VAL A 574 8.30 23.78 -15.51
C VAL A 574 8.60 22.38 -16.05
N LYS A 575 8.46 22.18 -17.36
CA LYS A 575 8.85 20.95 -18.04
C LYS A 575 10.36 20.78 -17.98
N PRO A 576 10.90 19.71 -17.39
CA PRO A 576 12.34 19.46 -17.39
C PRO A 576 12.81 18.94 -18.76
N GLU A 577 14.02 19.29 -19.14
CA GLU A 577 14.72 18.71 -20.28
C GLU A 577 15.40 17.41 -19.83
N MET A 578 14.98 16.27 -20.40
CA MET A 578 15.63 14.98 -20.12
C MET A 578 16.77 14.75 -21.10
N THR A 579 17.94 14.33 -20.58
CA THR A 579 19.12 14.07 -21.40
C THR A 579 19.76 12.72 -21.08
N LEU A 580 20.51 12.17 -22.01
CA LEU A 580 21.34 10.98 -21.78
C LEU A 580 22.69 11.32 -21.12
N ASP A 581 23.07 12.60 -21.13
CA ASP A 581 24.25 13.11 -20.44
C ASP A 581 24.04 13.00 -18.92
N SER A 582 25.09 12.68 -18.20
CA SER A 582 25.01 12.54 -16.72
C SER A 582 25.09 13.90 -16.03
N VAL A 583 24.27 14.88 -16.43
CA VAL A 583 24.25 16.25 -15.91
C VAL A 583 22.94 16.47 -15.14
N ILE A 584 23.01 17.16 -14.02
CA ILE A 584 21.86 17.71 -13.30
C ILE A 584 22.10 19.21 -13.19
N GLU A 585 21.35 20.00 -13.97
CA GLU A 585 21.34 21.45 -13.94
C GLU A 585 19.94 21.91 -13.58
N ILE A 586 19.82 22.59 -12.44
CA ILE A 586 18.57 23.13 -11.93
C ILE A 586 18.81 24.61 -11.61
N ARG A 587 18.00 25.49 -12.18
CA ARG A 587 18.03 26.94 -11.89
C ARG A 587 16.75 27.33 -11.18
N GLY A 588 16.88 28.13 -10.12
CA GLY A 588 15.74 28.55 -9.33
C GLY A 588 14.93 27.39 -8.71
N GLY A 589 15.61 26.31 -8.32
CA GLY A 589 14.98 25.14 -7.74
C GLY A 589 14.30 25.44 -6.40
N ARG A 590 13.13 24.87 -6.15
CA ARG A 590 12.33 25.03 -4.93
C ARG A 590 11.98 23.66 -4.35
N HIS A 591 11.74 23.59 -3.04
CA HIS A 591 11.30 22.37 -2.39
C HIS A 591 9.77 22.31 -2.39
N PRO A 592 9.11 21.40 -3.15
CA PRO A 592 7.66 21.46 -3.40
C PRO A 592 6.82 21.36 -2.13
N VAL A 593 7.26 20.58 -1.16
CA VAL A 593 6.52 20.38 0.09
C VAL A 593 6.70 21.59 1.02
N ILE A 594 7.95 22.03 1.22
CA ILE A 594 8.24 23.12 2.14
C ILE A 594 7.65 24.43 1.59
N GLU A 595 7.78 24.69 0.30
CA GLU A 595 7.15 25.85 -0.36
C GLU A 595 5.65 25.93 -0.08
N LYS A 596 4.95 24.81 -0.19
CA LYS A 596 3.50 24.72 0.07
C LYS A 596 3.12 24.86 1.55
N MET A 597 4.04 24.53 2.47
CA MET A 597 3.82 24.64 3.90
C MET A 597 4.16 26.03 4.46
N LEU A 598 5.00 26.81 3.77
CA LEU A 598 5.34 28.17 4.18
C LEU A 598 4.17 29.11 3.86
N THR A 599 3.66 29.78 4.89
CA THR A 599 2.57 30.77 4.78
C THR A 599 3.06 32.21 4.91
N ASP A 600 4.17 32.43 5.62
CA ASP A 600 4.58 33.78 6.08
C ASP A 600 5.60 34.45 5.15
N HIS A 601 6.35 33.66 4.40
CA HIS A 601 7.37 34.17 3.48
C HIS A 601 7.60 33.20 2.30
N PRO A 602 8.02 33.70 1.13
CA PRO A 602 8.31 32.86 -0.02
C PRO A 602 9.53 31.96 0.24
N PHE A 603 9.55 30.79 -0.37
CA PHE A 603 10.70 29.90 -0.37
C PHE A 603 11.88 30.54 -1.14
N THR A 604 13.12 30.40 -0.62
CA THR A 604 14.32 30.88 -1.29
C THR A 604 14.79 29.88 -2.36
N PRO A 605 14.71 30.21 -3.67
CA PRO A 605 15.14 29.29 -4.73
C PRO A 605 16.66 29.12 -4.75
N ASN A 606 17.14 27.93 -5.12
CA ASN A 606 18.54 27.58 -5.22
C ASN A 606 18.89 26.89 -6.53
N ASP A 607 20.10 27.15 -7.02
CA ASP A 607 20.64 26.54 -8.22
C ASP A 607 21.46 25.29 -7.86
N THR A 608 21.44 24.30 -8.72
CA THR A 608 22.23 23.07 -8.58
C THR A 608 22.86 22.73 -9.92
N TYR A 609 24.16 22.49 -9.91
CA TYR A 609 24.87 21.93 -11.08
C TYR A 609 25.72 20.77 -10.63
N LEU A 610 25.48 19.58 -11.18
CA LEU A 610 26.28 18.37 -10.95
C LEU A 610 26.54 17.69 -12.28
N ASP A 611 27.78 17.24 -12.49
CA ASP A 611 28.18 16.43 -13.63
C ASP A 611 29.05 15.26 -13.17
N THR A 612 29.59 14.48 -14.09
CA THR A 612 30.51 13.38 -13.76
C THR A 612 31.99 13.76 -14.00
N ASN A 613 32.28 15.03 -14.27
CA ASN A 613 33.60 15.51 -14.63
C ASN A 613 34.08 16.62 -13.67
N SER A 614 33.55 17.81 -13.82
CA SER A 614 34.07 19.04 -13.16
C SER A 614 33.42 19.31 -11.82
N ASN A 615 32.22 18.83 -11.59
CA ASN A 615 31.46 19.03 -10.33
C ASN A 615 30.68 17.76 -9.98
N ARG A 616 31.40 16.69 -9.63
CA ARG A 616 30.80 15.43 -9.20
C ARG A 616 30.33 15.45 -7.76
N LEU A 617 31.08 16.14 -6.91
CA LEU A 617 30.83 16.19 -5.49
C LEU A 617 30.79 17.66 -5.03
N MET A 618 29.63 18.08 -4.53
CA MET A 618 29.45 19.38 -3.90
C MET A 618 29.61 19.23 -2.39
N ILE A 619 30.67 19.76 -1.80
CA ILE A 619 30.82 19.89 -0.36
C ILE A 619 30.11 21.15 0.10
N ILE A 620 29.09 20.99 0.95
CA ILE A 620 28.23 22.08 1.40
C ILE A 620 28.47 22.35 2.86
N THR A 621 29.09 23.48 3.17
CA THR A 621 29.39 23.90 4.55
C THR A 621 28.37 24.92 5.05
N GLY A 622 28.26 25.06 6.36
CA GLY A 622 27.37 26.00 7.04
C GLY A 622 26.73 25.43 8.29
N PRO A 623 26.12 26.29 9.13
CA PRO A 623 25.54 25.85 10.41
C PRO A 623 24.27 25.02 10.23
N ASN A 624 23.84 24.36 11.31
CA ASN A 624 22.53 23.72 11.38
C ASN A 624 21.43 24.78 11.25
N MET A 625 20.27 24.38 10.73
CA MET A 625 19.13 25.25 10.42
C MET A 625 19.36 26.24 9.27
N SER A 626 20.50 26.23 8.61
CA SER A 626 20.77 27.11 7.46
C SER A 626 20.10 26.69 6.15
N GLY A 627 19.58 25.46 6.08
CA GLY A 627 18.87 24.94 4.91
C GLY A 627 19.64 23.94 4.05
N LYS A 628 20.84 23.45 4.47
CA LYS A 628 21.65 22.47 3.74
C LYS A 628 20.86 21.20 3.37
N SER A 629 20.30 20.55 4.37
CA SER A 629 19.52 19.31 4.20
C SER A 629 18.29 19.52 3.32
N THR A 630 17.64 20.68 3.44
CA THR A 630 16.51 21.07 2.59
C THR A 630 16.92 21.19 1.13
N PHE A 631 18.05 21.86 0.85
CA PHE A 631 18.59 22.01 -0.50
C PHE A 631 18.93 20.66 -1.14
N MET A 632 19.58 19.77 -0.39
CA MET A 632 19.94 18.45 -0.91
C MET A 632 18.68 17.59 -1.21
N ARG A 633 17.70 17.59 -0.30
CA ARG A 633 16.42 16.88 -0.52
C ARG A 633 15.66 17.47 -1.71
N GLN A 634 15.62 18.80 -1.84
CA GLN A 634 15.04 19.50 -2.99
C GLN A 634 15.61 18.99 -4.30
N THR A 635 16.92 18.86 -4.42
CA THR A 635 17.59 18.38 -5.62
C THR A 635 17.15 16.94 -5.95
N ALA A 636 17.14 16.05 -4.96
CA ALA A 636 16.69 14.67 -5.17
C ALA A 636 15.21 14.57 -5.56
N ILE A 637 14.36 15.38 -4.92
CA ILE A 637 12.92 15.40 -5.23
C ILE A 637 12.67 15.93 -6.65
N ILE A 638 13.40 16.97 -7.09
CA ILE A 638 13.29 17.49 -8.45
C ILE A 638 13.69 16.42 -9.48
N VAL A 639 14.80 15.69 -9.25
CA VAL A 639 15.21 14.59 -10.11
C VAL A 639 14.16 13.48 -10.15
N LEU A 640 13.62 13.11 -8.99
CA LEU A 640 12.58 12.09 -8.89
C LEU A 640 11.31 12.54 -9.62
N MET A 641 10.84 13.77 -9.41
CA MET A 641 9.67 14.34 -10.12
C MET A 641 9.85 14.31 -11.63
N ALA A 642 11.03 14.65 -12.13
CA ALA A 642 11.32 14.56 -13.56
C ALA A 642 11.18 13.11 -14.08
N GLN A 643 11.67 12.12 -13.34
CA GLN A 643 11.67 10.70 -13.77
C GLN A 643 10.33 9.97 -13.55
N ILE A 644 9.41 10.50 -12.74
CA ILE A 644 8.03 10.01 -12.73
C ILE A 644 7.19 10.57 -13.87
N GLY A 645 7.71 11.55 -14.62
CA GLY A 645 7.01 12.22 -15.73
C GLY A 645 6.23 13.47 -15.32
N CYS A 646 6.50 14.02 -14.13
CA CYS A 646 5.91 15.27 -13.63
C CYS A 646 6.79 16.46 -13.99
N PHE A 647 6.21 17.66 -14.11
CA PHE A 647 6.95 18.91 -14.15
C PHE A 647 7.58 19.20 -12.78
N VAL A 648 8.60 20.06 -12.77
CA VAL A 648 9.46 20.27 -11.61
C VAL A 648 9.41 21.70 -11.07
N PRO A 649 9.55 21.89 -9.75
CA PRO A 649 9.56 23.19 -9.09
C PRO A 649 10.89 23.92 -9.32
N ALA A 650 11.07 24.48 -10.52
CA ALA A 650 12.28 25.22 -10.91
C ALA A 650 11.93 26.30 -11.94
N GLU A 651 12.87 27.19 -12.24
CA GLU A 651 12.79 28.09 -13.40
C GLU A 651 13.28 27.41 -14.67
N TYR A 652 14.27 26.52 -14.53
CA TYR A 652 14.80 25.67 -15.61
C TYR A 652 15.40 24.40 -14.98
N ALA A 653 15.23 23.28 -15.64
CA ALA A 653 15.87 22.02 -15.24
C ALA A 653 16.28 21.19 -16.45
N LYS A 654 17.56 20.75 -16.47
CA LYS A 654 18.10 19.76 -17.39
C LYS A 654 18.63 18.59 -16.58
N ILE A 655 18.05 17.42 -16.79
CA ILE A 655 18.27 16.27 -15.93
C ILE A 655 18.68 15.05 -16.75
N GLY A 656 19.90 14.57 -16.51
CA GLY A 656 20.37 13.27 -16.96
C GLY A 656 19.73 12.18 -16.14
N VAL A 657 19.35 11.10 -16.80
CA VAL A 657 18.69 9.96 -16.12
C VAL A 657 19.56 9.41 -15.00
N VAL A 658 18.97 9.30 -13.82
CA VAL A 658 19.56 8.73 -12.60
C VAL A 658 19.02 7.32 -12.40
N ASP A 659 19.90 6.36 -12.16
CA ASP A 659 19.51 4.96 -11.94
C ASP A 659 19.11 4.65 -10.49
N LYS A 660 19.75 5.35 -9.54
CA LYS A 660 19.48 5.17 -8.10
C LYS A 660 19.63 6.50 -7.36
N ILE A 661 18.80 6.73 -6.37
CA ILE A 661 18.98 7.82 -5.40
C ILE A 661 19.26 7.21 -4.03
N PHE A 662 20.37 7.62 -3.42
CA PHE A 662 20.70 7.27 -2.05
C PHE A 662 20.72 8.50 -1.18
N THR A 663 20.16 8.37 0.03
CA THR A 663 20.17 9.45 1.00
C THR A 663 20.61 8.94 2.36
N ARG A 664 21.59 9.63 2.95
CA ARG A 664 21.92 9.54 4.36
C ARG A 664 21.69 10.91 4.96
N VAL A 665 20.61 11.06 5.70
CA VAL A 665 20.21 12.34 6.34
C VAL A 665 19.96 12.08 7.81
N GLY A 666 20.60 12.85 8.69
CA GLY A 666 20.60 12.84 10.16
C GLY A 666 19.85 11.72 10.89
N ALA A 667 20.41 11.15 11.94
CA ALA A 667 19.85 10.02 12.66
C ALA A 667 18.46 10.36 13.26
N SER A 668 17.45 9.59 12.93
CA SER A 668 16.36 9.36 13.86
C SER A 668 16.85 8.28 14.84
N ASP A 669 16.88 8.57 16.14
CA ASP A 669 17.16 7.59 17.17
C ASP A 669 16.18 6.42 17.04
N ASP A 670 16.63 5.32 16.45
CA ASP A 670 15.89 4.07 16.43
C ASP A 670 16.29 3.26 17.67
N LEU A 671 15.72 3.66 18.82
CA LEU A 671 15.93 2.99 20.11
C LEU A 671 15.52 1.52 20.09
N THR A 672 14.76 1.10 19.09
CA THR A 672 14.21 -0.27 19.01
C THR A 672 15.21 -1.30 18.49
N SER A 673 16.22 -0.88 17.73
CA SER A 673 17.24 -1.80 17.15
C SER A 673 18.39 -2.14 18.08
N GLY A 674 18.54 -1.42 19.22
CA GLY A 674 19.65 -1.60 20.15
C GLY A 674 21.04 -1.31 19.57
N GLN A 675 21.13 -0.79 18.33
CA GLN A 675 22.37 -0.41 17.68
C GLN A 675 22.74 1.04 17.99
N SER A 676 24.04 1.31 18.10
CA SER A 676 24.54 2.67 18.21
C SER A 676 24.17 3.46 16.94
N THR A 677 23.75 4.72 17.11
CA THR A 677 23.47 5.65 15.99
C THR A 677 24.62 5.73 14.99
N PHE A 678 25.87 5.63 15.47
CA PHE A 678 27.05 5.59 14.63
C PHE A 678 27.13 4.30 13.79
N MET A 679 26.77 3.14 14.36
CA MET A 679 26.77 1.86 13.61
C MET A 679 25.70 1.86 12.52
N VAL A 680 24.52 2.40 12.80
CA VAL A 680 23.47 2.56 11.79
C VAL A 680 23.93 3.47 10.66
N GLU A 681 24.58 4.59 10.99
CA GLU A 681 25.18 5.49 10.02
C GLU A 681 26.20 4.78 9.12
N MET A 682 27.12 4.02 9.72
CA MET A 682 28.14 3.30 8.96
C MET A 682 27.58 2.21 8.06
N ASN A 683 26.55 1.51 8.50
CA ASN A 683 25.83 0.53 7.68
C ASN A 683 25.17 1.19 6.45
N GLU A 684 24.47 2.32 6.65
CA GLU A 684 23.87 3.08 5.54
C GLU A 684 24.91 3.57 4.54
N VAL A 685 26.05 4.10 5.03
CA VAL A 685 27.16 4.54 4.18
C VAL A 685 27.78 3.35 3.42
N ALA A 686 27.98 2.21 4.10
CA ALA A 686 28.52 0.99 3.45
C ALA A 686 27.59 0.49 2.35
N GLU A 687 26.28 0.48 2.56
CA GLU A 687 25.27 0.15 1.55
C GLU A 687 25.38 1.09 0.33
N ILE A 688 25.48 2.40 0.58
CA ILE A 688 25.66 3.39 -0.49
C ILE A 688 26.91 3.12 -1.30
N LEU A 689 28.06 2.97 -0.62
CA LEU A 689 29.37 2.77 -1.30
C LEU A 689 29.42 1.47 -2.10
N LYS A 690 28.67 0.45 -1.69
CA LYS A 690 28.61 -0.86 -2.36
C LYS A 690 27.70 -0.82 -3.60
N ASN A 691 26.59 -0.09 -3.55
CA ASN A 691 25.51 -0.15 -4.54
C ASN A 691 25.42 1.06 -5.47
N ALA A 692 26.12 2.15 -5.17
CA ALA A 692 26.13 3.34 -6.01
C ALA A 692 26.88 3.08 -7.33
N THR A 693 26.34 3.62 -8.42
CA THR A 693 26.92 3.56 -9.76
C THR A 693 27.29 4.97 -10.22
N LYS A 694 28.01 5.08 -11.33
CA LYS A 694 28.33 6.40 -11.93
C LYS A 694 27.10 7.25 -12.26
N LYS A 695 25.94 6.63 -12.49
CA LYS A 695 24.68 7.32 -12.81
C LYS A 695 23.87 7.71 -11.57
N SER A 696 24.25 7.23 -10.40
CA SER A 696 23.52 7.48 -9.15
C SER A 696 23.63 8.93 -8.68
N LEU A 697 22.64 9.35 -7.91
CA LEU A 697 22.66 10.59 -7.12
C LEU A 697 22.71 10.23 -5.63
N VAL A 698 23.73 10.74 -4.95
CA VAL A 698 23.97 10.45 -3.54
C VAL A 698 23.85 11.71 -2.69
N ILE A 699 23.17 11.62 -1.57
CA ILE A 699 23.03 12.68 -0.57
C ILE A 699 23.59 12.20 0.75
N LEU A 700 24.64 12.88 1.23
CA LEU A 700 25.29 12.59 2.50
C LEU A 700 25.20 13.80 3.41
N ASP A 701 24.52 13.67 4.53
CA ASP A 701 24.33 14.74 5.49
C ASP A 701 25.03 14.40 6.82
N GLU A 702 26.04 15.19 7.17
CA GLU A 702 26.75 15.15 8.44
C GLU A 702 27.38 13.77 8.78
N ILE A 703 28.12 13.17 7.84
CA ILE A 703 28.81 11.90 8.06
C ILE A 703 29.92 12.04 9.10
N GLY A 704 30.04 11.05 10.01
CA GLY A 704 31.09 10.98 11.02
C GLY A 704 30.77 11.72 12.33
N ARG A 705 29.53 12.18 12.51
CA ARG A 705 29.13 12.96 13.71
C ARG A 705 29.01 12.11 14.99
N GLY A 706 28.79 10.81 14.85
CA GLY A 706 28.55 9.90 15.98
C GLY A 706 29.80 9.38 16.69
N THR A 707 31.01 9.87 16.35
CA THR A 707 32.30 9.42 16.92
C THR A 707 33.21 10.59 17.30
N SER A 708 34.48 10.33 17.64
CA SER A 708 35.45 11.38 17.93
C SER A 708 35.68 12.26 16.71
N THR A 709 36.01 13.54 16.91
CA THR A 709 36.16 14.53 15.83
C THR A 709 37.15 14.07 14.77
N PHE A 710 38.31 13.55 15.17
CA PHE A 710 39.34 13.14 14.23
C PHE A 710 38.97 11.87 13.45
N ASP A 711 38.33 10.90 14.10
CA ASP A 711 37.80 9.70 13.43
C ASP A 711 36.70 10.09 12.45
N GLY A 712 35.80 10.97 12.87
CA GLY A 712 34.70 11.47 12.04
C GLY A 712 35.18 12.17 10.77
N ILE A 713 36.18 13.10 10.91
CA ILE A 713 36.80 13.80 9.77
C ILE A 713 37.49 12.80 8.84
N SER A 714 38.24 11.84 9.41
CA SER A 714 38.98 10.85 8.63
C SER A 714 38.05 9.98 7.79
N ILE A 715 36.95 9.50 8.40
CA ILE A 715 35.91 8.71 7.70
C ILE A 715 35.23 9.58 6.63
N ALA A 716 34.81 10.79 6.95
CA ALA A 716 34.14 11.68 6.02
C ALA A 716 35.01 12.00 4.80
N LYS A 717 36.31 12.26 5.00
CA LYS A 717 37.27 12.50 3.92
C LYS A 717 37.44 11.26 3.06
N ALA A 718 37.66 10.10 3.66
CA ALA A 718 37.82 8.83 2.94
C ALA A 718 36.57 8.45 2.13
N VAL A 719 35.37 8.66 2.66
CA VAL A 719 34.09 8.44 1.94
C VAL A 719 33.97 9.40 0.76
N ALA A 720 34.29 10.69 0.94
CA ALA A 720 34.25 11.68 -0.12
C ALA A 720 35.26 11.36 -1.26
N GLU A 721 36.47 10.93 -0.91
CA GLU A 721 37.48 10.47 -1.86
C GLU A 721 37.00 9.24 -2.65
N TYR A 722 36.48 8.22 -1.96
CA TYR A 722 36.05 6.98 -2.58
C TYR A 722 34.86 7.21 -3.53
N ILE A 723 33.87 7.99 -3.11
CA ILE A 723 32.64 8.22 -3.89
C ILE A 723 32.89 9.12 -5.11
N SER A 724 33.80 10.12 -4.98
CA SER A 724 34.21 11.01 -6.08
C SER A 724 35.27 10.40 -7.00
N GLY A 725 35.95 9.36 -6.53
CA GLY A 725 37.04 8.70 -7.24
C GLY A 725 36.58 7.82 -8.39
N LYS A 726 37.56 7.15 -9.05
CA LYS A 726 37.32 6.26 -10.21
C LYS A 726 36.50 5.02 -9.86
N ALA A 727 36.41 4.66 -8.57
CA ALA A 727 35.69 3.48 -8.12
C ALA A 727 34.17 3.64 -8.35
N ILE A 728 33.59 4.81 -8.05
CA ILE A 728 32.17 5.12 -8.23
C ILE A 728 32.01 6.30 -9.20
N GLY A 729 32.48 7.49 -8.83
CA GLY A 729 32.43 8.70 -9.65
C GLY A 729 31.01 9.23 -9.89
N CYS A 730 30.10 9.08 -8.92
CA CYS A 730 28.71 9.51 -9.03
C CYS A 730 28.50 10.97 -8.61
N LYS A 731 27.33 11.50 -8.95
CA LYS A 731 26.89 12.83 -8.52
C LYS A 731 26.54 12.81 -7.04
N THR A 732 27.19 13.67 -6.24
CA THR A 732 27.05 13.65 -4.78
C THR A 732 26.89 15.04 -4.19
N LEU A 733 25.91 15.19 -3.28
CA LEU A 733 25.74 16.34 -2.40
C LEU A 733 26.20 15.93 -1.00
N PHE A 734 27.19 16.59 -0.46
CA PHE A 734 27.82 16.27 0.81
C PHE A 734 27.76 17.46 1.76
N ALA A 735 26.82 17.45 2.69
CA ALA A 735 26.77 18.48 3.73
C ALA A 735 27.62 18.07 4.93
N THR A 736 28.41 19.00 5.43
CA THR A 736 29.31 18.75 6.55
C THR A 736 29.53 19.99 7.42
N HIS A 737 29.93 19.76 8.67
CA HIS A 737 30.46 20.79 9.59
C HIS A 737 31.97 20.76 9.65
N TYR A 738 32.63 19.82 8.97
CA TYR A 738 34.07 19.71 8.95
C TYR A 738 34.65 20.65 7.90
N HIS A 739 35.19 21.76 8.35
CA HIS A 739 35.84 22.77 7.49
C HIS A 739 37.11 22.23 6.84
N GLU A 740 37.73 21.22 7.41
CA GLU A 740 38.91 20.52 6.89
C GLU A 740 38.70 19.91 5.51
N LEU A 741 37.42 19.53 5.20
CA LEU A 741 37.06 18.95 3.90
C LEU A 741 37.11 20.00 2.77
N ILE A 742 37.11 21.30 3.07
CA ILE A 742 37.21 22.39 2.10
C ILE A 742 38.49 22.26 1.27
N SER A 743 39.58 21.77 1.87
CA SER A 743 40.86 21.57 1.19
C SER A 743 40.75 20.59 -0.01
N MET A 744 39.80 19.67 0.02
CA MET A 744 39.63 18.64 -1.00
C MET A 744 39.36 19.17 -2.41
N GLU A 745 38.81 20.38 -2.56
CA GLU A 745 38.64 21.02 -3.88
C GLU A 745 39.96 21.26 -4.60
N LYS A 746 41.02 21.52 -3.82
CA LYS A 746 42.40 21.72 -4.37
C LYS A 746 43.14 20.42 -4.57
N GLU A 747 42.76 19.37 -3.84
CA GLU A 747 43.41 18.08 -3.84
C GLU A 747 42.86 17.13 -4.93
N TYR A 748 41.55 17.26 -5.27
CA TYR A 748 40.81 16.33 -6.14
C TYR A 748 40.01 17.05 -7.21
N ASP A 749 40.17 16.62 -8.47
CA ASP A 749 39.35 17.09 -9.58
C ASP A 749 37.89 16.61 -9.43
N GLY A 750 36.93 17.51 -9.70
CA GLY A 750 35.51 17.19 -9.65
C GLY A 750 34.86 17.36 -8.25
N ILE A 751 35.62 17.87 -7.27
CA ILE A 751 35.07 18.31 -5.98
C ILE A 751 34.98 19.84 -6.00
N ARG A 752 33.85 20.40 -5.55
CA ARG A 752 33.60 21.82 -5.43
C ARG A 752 33.01 22.17 -4.08
N ASN A 753 33.44 23.32 -3.53
CA ASN A 753 32.94 23.81 -2.26
C ASN A 753 31.81 24.80 -2.44
N PHE A 754 30.82 24.66 -1.58
CA PHE A 754 29.67 25.56 -1.49
C PHE A 754 29.39 25.88 -0.03
N SER A 755 28.74 27.01 0.21
CA SER A 755 28.35 27.41 1.55
C SER A 755 26.98 28.08 1.56
N VAL A 756 26.32 28.07 2.71
CA VAL A 756 25.06 28.79 2.89
C VAL A 756 25.34 30.25 3.22
N ALA A 757 24.79 31.16 2.42
CA ALA A 757 24.95 32.59 2.65
C ALA A 757 24.32 33.05 3.98
N ALA A 758 25.09 33.78 4.77
CA ALA A 758 24.63 34.38 5.99
C ALA A 758 24.99 35.88 5.99
N VAL A 759 24.12 36.69 6.53
CA VAL A 759 24.37 38.16 6.69
C VAL A 759 24.30 38.51 8.17
N LYS A 760 25.35 39.13 8.63
CA LYS A 760 25.42 39.68 9.98
C LYS A 760 25.09 41.18 9.94
N ARG A 761 24.01 41.57 10.58
CA ARG A 761 23.64 42.98 10.77
C ARG A 761 23.74 43.31 12.25
N GLY A 762 24.87 44.02 12.63
CA GLY A 762 25.16 44.22 14.03
C GLY A 762 25.38 42.92 14.78
N ASP A 763 24.55 42.65 15.81
CA ASP A 763 24.61 41.44 16.63
C ASP A 763 23.62 40.35 16.21
N GLU A 764 22.85 40.59 15.12
CA GLU A 764 21.89 39.63 14.56
C GLU A 764 22.47 38.91 13.32
N LEU A 765 22.45 37.58 13.39
CA LEU A 765 22.77 36.70 12.27
C LEU A 765 21.49 36.28 11.58
N ARG A 766 21.40 36.51 10.27
CA ARG A 766 20.29 36.05 9.43
C ARG A 766 20.80 35.11 8.34
N PHE A 767 20.29 33.90 8.28
CA PHE A 767 20.55 32.97 7.17
C PHE A 767 19.67 33.35 5.98
N LEU A 768 20.28 33.46 4.80
CA LEU A 768 19.56 33.78 3.58
C LEU A 768 19.01 32.52 2.89
N HIS A 769 19.36 31.34 3.37
CA HIS A 769 19.02 30.03 2.76
C HIS A 769 19.43 29.90 1.30
N LYS A 770 20.39 30.72 0.85
CA LYS A 770 20.97 30.68 -0.51
C LYS A 770 22.31 29.96 -0.49
N ILE A 771 22.47 29.00 -1.37
CA ILE A 771 23.72 28.26 -1.59
C ILE A 771 24.58 29.08 -2.55
N CYS A 772 25.84 29.33 -2.16
CA CYS A 772 26.83 30.07 -2.94
C CYS A 772 28.09 29.23 -3.12
N GLU A 773 28.79 29.45 -4.23
CA GLU A 773 30.10 28.84 -4.47
C GLU A 773 31.13 29.34 -3.45
N GLY A 774 32.02 28.46 -3.07
CA GLY A 774 33.06 28.69 -2.07
C GLY A 774 32.72 28.13 -0.69
N GLY A 775 33.76 27.73 0.00
CA GLY A 775 33.65 27.30 1.42
C GLY A 775 33.66 28.49 2.37
N THR A 776 33.05 28.33 3.54
CA THR A 776 33.17 29.30 4.66
C THR A 776 33.86 28.64 5.82
N ASP A 777 34.84 29.36 6.40
CA ASP A 777 35.54 28.97 7.62
C ASP A 777 34.82 29.46 8.86
N ASP A 778 33.73 30.21 8.73
CA ASP A 778 33.03 30.79 9.86
C ASP A 778 32.17 29.75 10.59
N SER A 779 32.41 29.58 11.87
CA SER A 779 31.59 28.78 12.78
C SER A 779 30.47 29.62 13.37
N TYR A 780 29.22 29.29 13.09
CA TYR A 780 28.05 30.02 13.57
C TYR A 780 27.32 29.31 14.73
N GLY A 781 27.89 28.25 15.32
CA GLY A 781 27.24 27.44 16.36
C GLY A 781 26.83 28.26 17.59
N ILE A 782 27.69 29.20 18.03
CA ILE A 782 27.42 30.06 19.18
C ILE A 782 26.32 31.07 18.87
N GLU A 783 26.30 31.64 17.67
CA GLU A 783 25.24 32.52 17.19
C GLU A 783 23.88 31.81 17.10
N VAL A 784 23.85 30.54 16.64
CA VAL A 784 22.63 29.69 16.64
C VAL A 784 22.18 29.41 18.08
N ALA A 785 23.11 29.14 19.02
CA ALA A 785 22.78 28.97 20.43
C ALA A 785 22.16 30.24 21.03
N LYS A 786 22.65 31.44 20.63
CA LYS A 786 22.05 32.71 21.00
C LYS A 786 20.63 32.88 20.46
N LEU A 787 20.38 32.52 19.19
CA LEU A 787 19.05 32.54 18.59
C LEU A 787 18.09 31.56 19.28
N ALA A 788 18.59 30.42 19.74
CA ALA A 788 17.83 29.45 20.53
C ALA A 788 17.50 29.92 21.97
N GLY A 789 17.99 31.10 22.39
CA GLY A 789 17.65 31.68 23.65
C GLY A 789 18.56 31.25 24.84
N LEU A 790 19.75 30.70 24.57
CA LEU A 790 20.71 30.42 25.67
C LEU A 790 21.08 31.69 26.45
N PRO A 791 21.25 31.61 27.78
CA PRO A 791 21.63 32.77 28.62
C PRO A 791 22.91 33.44 28.13
N GLN A 792 22.92 34.78 28.09
CA GLN A 792 24.05 35.57 27.58
C GLN A 792 25.40 35.25 28.25
N LYS A 793 25.37 34.85 29.52
CA LYS A 793 26.59 34.43 30.25
C LYS A 793 27.23 33.20 29.66
N VAL A 794 26.39 32.21 29.24
CA VAL A 794 26.85 30.99 28.61
C VAL A 794 27.42 31.30 27.21
N ILE A 795 26.74 32.14 26.44
CA ILE A 795 27.18 32.57 25.11
C ILE A 795 28.56 33.29 25.19
N ASN A 796 28.75 34.23 26.15
CA ASN A 796 30.01 34.92 26.31
C ASN A 796 31.14 33.93 26.66
N ARG A 797 30.90 33.02 27.61
CA ARG A 797 31.90 32.00 27.97
C ARG A 797 32.23 31.06 26.80
N ALA A 798 31.23 30.64 26.05
CA ALA A 798 31.46 29.82 24.86
C ALA A 798 32.34 30.54 23.82
N LYS A 799 32.19 31.85 23.64
CA LYS A 799 33.07 32.65 22.75
C LYS A 799 34.51 32.70 23.24
N GLU A 800 34.73 32.85 24.55
CA GLU A 800 36.06 32.85 25.15
C GLU A 800 36.72 31.48 24.94
N GLU A 801 36.02 30.38 25.24
CA GLU A 801 36.50 29.02 25.05
C GLU A 801 36.82 28.69 23.57
N LEU A 802 36.00 29.17 22.63
CA LEU A 802 36.25 28.98 21.21
C LEU A 802 37.60 29.58 20.79
N VAL A 803 37.87 30.81 21.21
CA VAL A 803 39.13 31.50 20.92
C VAL A 803 40.33 30.74 21.50
N GLU A 804 40.22 30.15 22.70
CA GLU A 804 41.27 29.37 23.33
C GLU A 804 41.49 28.05 22.56
N LEU A 805 40.42 27.34 22.17
CA LEU A 805 40.49 26.08 21.41
C LEU A 805 41.05 26.28 19.99
N GLU A 806 40.69 27.35 19.30
CA GLU A 806 41.27 27.69 17.97
C GLU A 806 42.76 27.98 18.06
N LYS A 807 43.24 28.64 19.11
CA LYS A 807 44.68 28.87 19.36
C LYS A 807 45.40 27.54 19.59
N LEU A 808 44.86 26.67 20.43
CA LEU A 808 45.43 25.34 20.72
C LEU A 808 45.44 24.43 19.49
N GLY A 809 44.37 24.49 18.68
CA GLY A 809 44.26 23.73 17.44
C GLY A 809 45.31 24.14 16.41
N ARG A 810 45.52 25.43 16.18
CA ARG A 810 46.53 25.96 15.26
C ARG A 810 47.96 25.60 15.70
N THR A 811 48.23 25.62 17.00
CA THR A 811 49.56 25.27 17.56
C THR A 811 49.86 23.77 17.42
N LYS A 812 48.86 22.88 17.61
CA LYS A 812 49.01 21.44 17.41
C LYS A 812 49.15 21.05 15.93
N LEU A 813 48.42 21.71 15.02
CA LEU A 813 48.56 21.47 13.60
C LEU A 813 49.97 21.87 13.08
N SER A 814 50.50 23.00 13.51
CA SER A 814 51.85 23.40 13.11
C SER A 814 52.93 22.46 13.68
N GLU A 815 52.78 21.99 14.91
CA GLU A 815 53.74 21.00 15.48
C GLU A 815 53.60 19.61 14.86
N THR A 816 52.42 19.24 14.36
CA THR A 816 52.16 17.94 13.68
C THR A 816 52.69 17.98 12.26
N ILE A 817 52.55 19.12 11.56
CA ILE A 817 53.09 19.26 10.18
C ILE A 817 54.62 19.26 10.19
N GLU A 818 55.28 19.79 11.20
CA GLU A 818 56.76 19.71 11.33
C GLU A 818 57.24 18.28 11.70
N LYS A 819 56.42 17.47 12.37
CA LYS A 819 56.78 16.08 12.75
C LYS A 819 56.37 15.03 11.70
N THR A 820 55.42 15.32 10.80
CA THR A 820 54.98 14.35 9.74
C THR A 820 55.80 14.41 8.49
N ALA A 821 56.77 15.32 8.35
CA ALA A 821 57.71 15.34 7.25
C ALA A 821 58.74 14.17 7.28
N ASP A 822 58.83 13.42 8.41
CA ASP A 822 59.81 12.35 8.58
C ASP A 822 59.24 10.93 8.82
N HIS A 823 57.96 10.70 8.82
CA HIS A 823 57.39 9.37 9.00
C HIS A 823 56.28 9.08 7.98
N GLN A 824 56.70 8.55 6.87
CA GLN A 824 55.83 7.77 5.99
C GLN A 824 55.46 6.45 6.72
N PHE A 825 54.22 6.43 7.34
CA PHE A 825 53.70 5.18 7.89
C PHE A 825 53.23 4.29 6.72
N SER A 826 54.09 3.32 6.40
CA SER A 826 53.72 2.23 5.48
C SER A 826 52.80 1.24 6.22
N PHE A 827 51.79 0.73 5.57
CA PHE A 827 50.90 -0.37 6.07
C PHE A 827 51.73 -1.59 6.52
N THR A 828 52.92 -1.80 5.97
CA THR A 828 53.89 -2.79 6.40
C THR A 828 54.37 -2.59 7.83
N ALA A 829 54.56 -1.39 8.32
CA ALA A 829 55.03 -1.13 9.68
C ALA A 829 53.97 -1.47 10.76
N ILE A 830 52.64 -1.34 10.45
CA ILE A 830 51.57 -1.73 11.36
C ILE A 830 51.44 -3.25 11.44
N ASN A 831 51.59 -3.94 10.32
CA ASN A 831 51.56 -5.39 10.24
C ASN A 831 52.75 -6.00 10.97
N GLU A 832 53.95 -5.43 10.84
CA GLU A 832 55.17 -5.84 11.57
C GLU A 832 55.01 -5.65 13.09
N GLN A 833 54.44 -4.54 13.54
CA GLN A 833 54.15 -4.32 14.97
C GLN A 833 53.12 -5.30 15.55
N ASN A 834 52.09 -5.63 14.79
CA ASN A 834 51.07 -6.60 15.18
C ASN A 834 51.69 -8.04 15.22
N ALA A 835 52.50 -8.39 14.28
CA ALA A 835 53.22 -9.65 14.25
C ALA A 835 54.17 -9.79 15.46
N ILE A 836 54.92 -8.73 15.79
CA ILE A 836 55.80 -8.67 16.96
C ILE A 836 55.00 -8.74 18.28
N ALA A 837 53.85 -8.08 18.37
CA ALA A 837 52.97 -8.14 19.55
C ALA A 837 52.42 -9.57 19.77
N LYS A 838 51.98 -10.23 18.72
CA LYS A 838 51.54 -11.65 18.74
C LYS A 838 52.68 -12.57 19.20
N LEU A 839 53.91 -12.40 18.68
CA LEU A 839 55.08 -13.19 19.07
C LEU A 839 55.46 -13.01 20.54
N ARG A 840 55.35 -11.78 21.08
CA ARG A 840 55.65 -11.49 22.51
C ARG A 840 54.59 -12.06 23.44
N ALA A 841 53.35 -12.18 23.01
CA ALA A 841 52.24 -12.73 23.80
C ALA A 841 52.17 -14.27 23.78
N ALA A 842 52.90 -14.93 22.90
CA ALA A 842 52.87 -16.38 22.75
C ALA A 842 53.68 -17.10 23.87
N ASP A 843 53.05 -18.01 24.56
CA ASP A 843 53.71 -18.88 25.53
C ASP A 843 54.19 -20.17 24.84
N ILE A 844 55.45 -20.17 24.38
CA ILE A 844 56.03 -21.26 23.61
C ILE A 844 56.07 -22.59 24.38
N ASN A 845 56.07 -22.53 25.72
CA ASN A 845 56.20 -23.75 26.53
C ASN A 845 54.88 -24.53 26.64
N THR A 846 53.76 -23.94 26.26
CA THR A 846 52.42 -24.57 26.29
C THR A 846 51.93 -24.98 24.91
N MET A 847 52.66 -24.65 23.83
CA MET A 847 52.26 -24.98 22.43
C MET A 847 52.71 -26.37 22.02
N SER A 848 51.80 -27.12 21.38
CA SER A 848 52.19 -28.33 20.64
C SER A 848 52.96 -27.97 19.37
N PRO A 849 53.79 -28.90 18.80
CA PRO A 849 54.50 -28.63 17.54
C PRO A 849 53.57 -28.20 16.38
N MET A 850 52.35 -28.71 16.34
CA MET A 850 51.34 -28.35 15.31
C MET A 850 50.79 -26.95 15.56
N ASP A 851 50.50 -26.60 16.81
CA ASP A 851 50.01 -25.24 17.16
C ASP A 851 51.11 -24.20 16.88
N ALA A 852 52.35 -24.50 17.14
CA ALA A 852 53.48 -23.62 16.82
C ALA A 852 53.65 -23.38 15.30
N LEU A 853 53.41 -24.43 14.48
CA LEU A 853 53.46 -24.32 13.04
C LEU A 853 52.29 -23.47 12.49
N MET A 854 51.10 -23.65 13.02
CA MET A 854 49.93 -22.85 12.67
C MET A 854 50.07 -21.39 13.11
N PHE A 855 50.64 -21.15 14.29
CA PHE A 855 50.94 -19.83 14.78
C PHE A 855 51.99 -19.09 13.94
N LEU A 856 53.03 -19.76 13.52
CA LEU A 856 54.04 -19.23 12.59
C LEU A 856 53.44 -18.91 11.22
N LYS A 857 52.51 -19.74 10.75
CA LYS A 857 51.77 -19.48 9.50
C LYS A 857 50.91 -18.22 9.64
N ASP A 858 50.17 -18.06 10.74
CA ASP A 858 49.34 -16.87 10.98
C ASP A 858 50.18 -15.58 11.08
N ILE A 859 51.35 -15.65 11.69
CA ILE A 859 52.31 -14.54 11.70
C ILE A 859 52.82 -14.21 10.32
N LYS A 860 53.16 -15.23 9.51
CA LYS A 860 53.62 -15.04 8.13
C LYS A 860 52.54 -14.45 7.24
N ASP A 861 51.27 -14.84 7.43
CA ASP A 861 50.13 -14.32 6.68
C ASP A 861 49.76 -12.87 7.17
N THR A 862 50.20 -12.45 8.35
CA THR A 862 50.02 -11.11 8.93
C THR A 862 51.12 -10.13 8.45
N LEU A 863 52.36 -10.62 8.17
CA LEU A 863 53.44 -9.86 7.59
C LEU A 863 53.29 -9.65 6.09
#